data_5ce79b026c7cd8c0faa1df8e09ea5ab1
#
_entry.id   5ce79b026c7cd8c0faa1df8e09ea5ab1
#
_cell.length_a   1.000
_cell.length_b   1.000
_cell.length_c   1.000
_cell.angle_alpha   90.00
_cell.angle_beta   90.00
_cell.angle_gamma   90.00
#
_symmetry.space_group_name_H-M   'P 1'
#
loop_
_entity.id
_entity.type
_entity.pdbx_description
1 polymer ?
#
loop_
_entity_poly.entity_id
_entity_poly.type
_entity_poly.pdbx_seq_one_letter_code
_entity_poly.pdbx_strand_id
1 'polypeptide(L)'
;MTNKKYASSSQMNSIWKQASRFLLLGMGIAGLAVSFVNAQQVDDQKGIDEGNYNIKQSIEFGYRFTSLNGSIPTYDTMVNLQQGPRLLSFTTEMRPLDNHGTLFDHFYLSSFGYGGDPNDVSQLRISKNHWYSFNGMFRQDQNYWDYSLLANPLNPIAPVANAPANFNPIVNPPSNVLGTPLIGTSPHAFYTRRNMQNYALTILQDSKVRLRLGYNQNSVYGPGDSTIHQGTEQYLLQNYSYHLNQYRIGVDFRFLARTTLSYDQIWNYYKNDTGSSDANQQFSPGSGFPPVDLGVSWNPSASQPCKNTFAAGSLVNPMCSAYYSYYAHGAERIHSPTEKFSMQSTYFKNVDMAGMFSYTGGNMNIYNYQQNFTGLESRTGLSNYGETGPVEGRHVATFADFGITWRITDQLSIVDSFHYSSWKEPGQFASSQCSFFSSSLIVPPNVFSTASSTFPLACVPPANGILNATPIHSASSGADILLNYDSNFLKQQDITNMIQARVNISPKAGAYFGYKYRNRIIADNFLNSMSAIYYPTNAARGSCALLAQPLIQANLPAGCLLNPVDGSITYSAPGTFGAPGLTYIDENHAIFGLWIRPSKNLRFSADGDIMSANNTFTQISPLTSQQFNFQVNYKPSTWFSLSGNVSLWSSQNPASDNHMHSDSYGISAQFVPSEKLNISLGYNFNDISSQVLICFVATGSLPGLPGCPGVPGLVQELSPYSSNVNTVFINFSWTPIRRMTLRGGANLATARGNELNLTPESAIATQVPGPLNSNWYQPFGGIDYQFSKRWTGRAMWDYYGYHENTSTAYQDVLAQRNFQGNLVMLSVRYAF
;
A
#
# COMPACT_ATOMS: atom_id res chain seq x y z
N MET A 1 -34.24 -4.99 11.03
CA MET A 1 -33.08 -5.45 11.81
C MET A 1 -31.98 -5.70 10.80
N THR A 2 -31.13 -4.74 10.58
CA THR A 2 -30.12 -4.72 9.53
C THR A 2 -28.76 -4.99 10.15
N ASN A 3 -28.26 -6.21 9.96
CA ASN A 3 -26.89 -6.55 10.26
C ASN A 3 -25.96 -5.80 9.30
N LYS A 4 -25.34 -4.71 9.76
CA LYS A 4 -24.19 -4.14 9.09
C LYS A 4 -23.01 -5.08 9.33
N LYS A 5 -22.62 -5.84 8.30
CA LYS A 5 -21.34 -6.53 8.26
C LYS A 5 -20.23 -5.48 8.25
N TYR A 6 -19.51 -5.36 9.34
CA TYR A 6 -18.25 -4.62 9.36
C TYR A 6 -17.22 -5.45 8.61
N ALA A 7 -16.75 -4.93 7.47
CA ALA A 7 -15.54 -5.45 6.85
C ALA A 7 -14.36 -5.12 7.79
N SER A 8 -13.62 -6.12 8.20
CA SER A 8 -12.45 -5.94 9.05
C SER A 8 -11.42 -5.06 8.32
N SER A 9 -10.74 -4.21 9.06
CA SER A 9 -9.69 -3.30 8.57
C SER A 9 -8.57 -3.99 7.77
N SER A 10 -8.45 -5.31 7.88
CA SER A 10 -7.51 -6.12 7.11
C SER A 10 -7.88 -6.29 5.63
N GLN A 11 -9.16 -6.29 5.29
CA GLN A 11 -9.61 -6.38 3.89
C GLN A 11 -9.43 -5.06 3.14
N MET A 12 -9.66 -3.93 3.80
CA MET A 12 -9.39 -2.62 3.20
C MET A 12 -7.89 -2.40 2.95
N ASN A 13 -7.01 -2.87 3.85
CA ASN A 13 -5.57 -2.79 3.65
C ASN A 13 -5.05 -3.65 2.49
N SER A 14 -5.73 -4.73 2.10
CA SER A 14 -5.33 -5.55 0.95
C SER A 14 -5.70 -4.91 -0.38
N ILE A 15 -6.84 -4.25 -0.45
CA ILE A 15 -7.31 -3.55 -1.66
C ILE A 15 -6.46 -2.29 -1.91
N TRP A 16 -6.13 -1.55 -0.86
CA TRP A 16 -5.22 -0.39 -0.96
C TRP A 16 -3.78 -0.79 -1.28
N LYS A 17 -3.29 -1.93 -0.77
CA LYS A 17 -1.96 -2.44 -1.13
C LYS A 17 -1.87 -2.92 -2.59
N GLN A 18 -2.95 -3.38 -3.18
CA GLN A 18 -2.96 -3.72 -4.61
C GLN A 18 -3.10 -2.48 -5.49
N ALA A 19 -3.97 -1.55 -5.16
CA ALA A 19 -4.11 -0.29 -5.89
C ALA A 19 -2.83 0.58 -5.82
N SER A 20 -2.17 0.66 -4.67
CA SER A 20 -0.91 1.38 -4.52
C SER A 20 0.27 0.70 -5.25
N ARG A 21 0.25 -0.62 -5.41
CA ARG A 21 1.26 -1.33 -6.23
C ARG A 21 1.11 -1.03 -7.72
N PHE A 22 -0.08 -0.84 -8.24
CA PHE A 22 -0.31 -0.46 -9.64
C PHE A 22 0.05 1.00 -9.91
N LEU A 23 -0.23 1.92 -8.97
CA LEU A 23 0.20 3.32 -9.08
C LEU A 23 1.72 3.49 -8.94
N LEU A 24 2.36 2.73 -8.06
CA LEU A 24 3.81 2.77 -7.86
C LEU A 24 4.61 2.08 -8.99
N LEU A 25 4.03 1.10 -9.69
CA LEU A 25 4.68 0.52 -10.88
C LEU A 25 4.71 1.49 -12.05
N GLY A 26 3.69 2.31 -12.25
CA GLY A 26 3.69 3.34 -13.29
C GLY A 26 4.69 4.48 -13.04
N MET A 27 4.88 4.88 -11.79
CA MET A 27 5.85 5.94 -11.41
C MET A 27 7.28 5.40 -11.18
N GLY A 28 7.43 4.14 -10.78
CA GLY A 28 8.73 3.51 -10.53
C GLY A 28 9.59 3.30 -11.78
N ILE A 29 8.96 3.15 -12.95
CA ILE A 29 9.68 2.94 -14.22
C ILE A 29 10.30 4.24 -14.74
N ALA A 30 9.67 5.39 -14.51
CA ALA A 30 10.24 6.68 -14.87
C ALA A 30 11.43 7.08 -13.97
N GLY A 31 11.40 6.73 -12.68
CA GLY A 31 12.49 7.00 -11.73
C GLY A 31 13.72 6.10 -11.92
N LEU A 32 13.54 4.88 -12.40
CA LEU A 32 14.64 3.93 -12.62
C LEU A 32 15.48 4.23 -13.86
N ALA A 33 14.92 4.90 -14.89
CA ALA A 33 15.66 5.23 -16.10
C ALA A 33 16.76 6.28 -15.88
N VAL A 34 16.65 7.11 -14.86
CA VAL A 34 17.67 8.16 -14.56
C VAL A 34 18.86 7.59 -13.79
N SER A 35 18.70 6.49 -13.06
CA SER A 35 19.75 5.93 -12.20
C SER A 35 20.79 5.07 -12.94
N PHE A 36 20.50 4.57 -14.13
CA PHE A 36 21.38 3.65 -14.84
C PHE A 36 22.49 4.30 -15.70
N VAL A 37 22.41 5.61 -15.93
CA VAL A 37 23.40 6.29 -16.79
C VAL A 37 24.72 6.63 -16.05
N ASN A 38 24.74 6.53 -14.73
CA ASN A 38 25.89 6.96 -13.94
C ASN A 38 26.98 5.89 -13.69
N ALA A 39 26.78 4.65 -14.16
CA ALA A 39 27.68 3.54 -13.81
C ALA A 39 28.90 3.34 -14.73
N GLN A 40 29.04 4.09 -15.82
CA GLN A 40 30.02 3.73 -16.88
C GLN A 40 31.29 4.58 -16.98
N GLN A 41 31.61 5.48 -16.06
CA GLN A 41 32.80 6.33 -16.19
C GLN A 41 33.87 6.14 -15.10
N VAL A 42 33.96 4.99 -14.45
CA VAL A 42 34.96 4.77 -13.38
C VAL A 42 36.27 4.16 -13.88
N ASP A 43 36.40 3.78 -15.14
CA ASP A 43 37.38 2.76 -15.50
C ASP A 43 38.77 3.24 -15.96
N ASP A 44 39.04 4.56 -16.03
CA ASP A 44 40.35 5.03 -16.52
C ASP A 44 41.32 5.52 -15.42
N GLN A 45 40.98 5.33 -14.16
CA GLN A 45 41.86 5.75 -13.07
C GLN A 45 42.70 4.57 -12.58
N LYS A 46 44.02 4.78 -12.63
CA LYS A 46 44.97 3.75 -12.19
C LYS A 46 44.91 3.45 -10.69
N GLY A 47 44.24 4.29 -9.89
CA GLY A 47 44.29 4.20 -8.43
C GLY A 47 45.64 4.58 -7.83
N ILE A 48 45.74 4.44 -6.53
CA ILE A 48 46.97 4.67 -5.76
C ILE A 48 47.37 3.36 -5.11
N ASP A 49 48.65 2.97 -5.27
CA ASP A 49 49.16 1.79 -4.61
C ASP A 49 49.59 2.17 -3.20
N GLU A 50 48.96 1.58 -2.17
CA GLU A 50 49.31 1.77 -0.77
C GLU A 50 49.38 0.43 -0.06
N GLY A 51 50.53 0.11 0.48
CA GLY A 51 50.84 -1.21 0.99
C GLY A 51 50.70 -2.27 -0.09
N ASN A 52 49.93 -3.32 0.16
CA ASN A 52 49.67 -4.42 -0.79
C ASN A 52 48.41 -4.21 -1.63
N TYR A 53 47.80 -3.01 -1.59
CA TYR A 53 46.54 -2.76 -2.25
C TYR A 53 46.62 -1.59 -3.25
N ASN A 54 45.94 -1.75 -4.38
CA ASN A 54 45.57 -0.66 -5.26
C ASN A 54 44.22 -0.11 -4.80
N ILE A 55 44.16 1.18 -4.52
CA ILE A 55 43.00 1.89 -3.99
C ILE A 55 42.48 2.85 -5.05
N LYS A 56 41.24 2.69 -5.46
CA LYS A 56 40.48 3.62 -6.30
C LYS A 56 39.40 4.27 -5.43
N GLN A 57 39.40 5.58 -5.39
CA GLN A 57 38.43 6.34 -4.60
C GLN A 57 37.82 7.47 -5.42
N SER A 58 36.52 7.71 -5.22
CA SER A 58 35.81 8.82 -5.81
C SER A 58 34.82 9.41 -4.81
N ILE A 59 34.81 10.73 -4.74
CA ILE A 59 33.87 11.47 -3.89
C ILE A 59 33.29 12.63 -4.68
N GLU A 60 31.99 12.83 -4.64
CA GLU A 60 31.27 13.91 -5.29
C GLU A 60 30.40 14.65 -4.29
N PHE A 61 30.72 15.93 -4.05
CA PHE A 61 29.92 16.83 -3.26
C PHE A 61 29.28 17.89 -4.14
N GLY A 62 28.07 18.27 -3.78
CA GLY A 62 27.35 19.33 -4.47
C GLY A 62 26.44 20.13 -3.57
N TYR A 63 25.89 21.16 -4.14
CA TYR A 63 24.85 21.98 -3.54
C TYR A 63 23.68 22.12 -4.51
N ARG A 64 22.48 21.82 -4.04
CA ARG A 64 21.24 21.98 -4.79
C ARG A 64 20.58 23.30 -4.44
N PHE A 65 20.28 24.08 -5.47
CA PHE A 65 19.43 25.26 -5.41
C PHE A 65 18.05 24.90 -5.96
N THR A 66 17.00 25.33 -5.27
CA THR A 66 15.61 25.07 -5.68
C THR A 66 14.85 26.38 -5.76
N SER A 67 14.02 26.50 -6.81
CA SER A 67 13.05 27.58 -6.97
C SER A 67 11.73 26.97 -7.31
N LEU A 68 10.77 27.08 -6.39
CA LEU A 68 9.47 26.44 -6.46
C LEU A 68 8.38 27.48 -6.59
N ASN A 69 7.38 27.18 -7.42
CA ASN A 69 6.18 27.97 -7.59
C ASN A 69 4.95 27.04 -7.65
N GLY A 70 3.83 27.50 -7.09
CA GLY A 70 2.60 26.70 -6.99
C GLY A 70 2.53 25.88 -5.71
N SER A 71 1.99 24.67 -5.78
CA SER A 71 1.75 23.80 -4.62
C SER A 71 3.04 23.14 -4.13
N ILE A 72 3.65 23.70 -3.09
CA ILE A 72 4.79 23.10 -2.40
C ILE A 72 4.44 21.72 -1.84
N PRO A 73 3.28 21.51 -1.19
CA PRO A 73 2.89 20.18 -0.70
C PRO A 73 2.87 19.10 -1.79
N THR A 74 2.36 19.43 -2.98
CA THR A 74 2.37 18.47 -4.10
C THR A 74 3.80 18.19 -4.56
N TYR A 75 4.63 19.22 -4.66
CA TYR A 75 6.04 19.02 -4.98
C TYR A 75 6.75 18.12 -3.96
N ASP A 76 6.58 18.40 -2.67
CA ASP A 76 7.20 17.61 -1.61
C ASP A 76 6.70 16.14 -1.60
N THR A 77 5.43 15.93 -1.91
CA THR A 77 4.88 14.58 -2.04
C THR A 77 5.40 13.82 -3.26
N MET A 78 5.54 14.49 -4.41
CA MET A 78 5.90 13.83 -5.67
C MET A 78 7.40 13.81 -5.94
N VAL A 79 8.15 14.81 -5.50
CA VAL A 79 9.57 15.01 -5.85
C VAL A 79 10.45 15.04 -4.62
N ASN A 80 10.13 15.84 -3.62
CA ASN A 80 10.82 15.98 -2.33
C ASN A 80 12.35 16.21 -2.43
N LEU A 81 12.79 16.96 -3.43
CA LEU A 81 14.19 17.28 -3.61
C LEU A 81 14.47 18.69 -3.06
N GLN A 82 14.91 18.76 -1.81
CA GLN A 82 15.09 20.01 -1.09
C GLN A 82 16.42 20.68 -1.39
N GLN A 83 16.49 21.99 -1.14
CA GLN A 83 17.71 22.78 -1.23
C GLN A 83 18.75 22.34 -0.18
N GLY A 84 20.04 22.44 -0.52
CA GLY A 84 21.12 22.25 0.44
C GLY A 84 22.31 21.44 -0.07
N PRO A 85 23.31 21.21 0.81
CA PRO A 85 24.50 20.43 0.47
C PRO A 85 24.14 18.94 0.33
N ARG A 86 24.84 18.25 -0.59
CA ARG A 86 24.59 16.84 -0.91
C ARG A 86 25.91 16.09 -1.08
N LEU A 87 26.00 14.90 -0.51
CA LEU A 87 26.95 13.88 -0.90
C LEU A 87 26.31 13.04 -2.01
N LEU A 88 26.63 13.37 -3.26
CA LEU A 88 26.01 12.74 -4.43
C LEU A 88 26.53 11.33 -4.66
N SER A 89 27.83 11.11 -4.46
CA SER A 89 28.40 9.78 -4.54
C SER A 89 29.70 9.70 -3.74
N PHE A 90 29.91 8.55 -3.14
CA PHE A 90 31.19 8.14 -2.58
C PHE A 90 31.43 6.69 -2.99
N THR A 91 32.62 6.40 -3.51
CA THR A 91 33.02 5.02 -3.84
C THR A 91 34.45 4.79 -3.41
N THR A 92 34.72 3.62 -2.87
CA THR A 92 36.07 3.14 -2.59
C THR A 92 36.16 1.68 -3.04
N GLU A 93 37.12 1.38 -3.89
CA GLU A 93 37.44 0.02 -4.32
C GLU A 93 38.91 -0.27 -3.97
N MET A 94 39.15 -1.42 -3.36
CA MET A 94 40.48 -1.89 -3.01
C MET A 94 40.69 -3.29 -3.58
N ARG A 95 41.82 -3.49 -4.28
CA ARG A 95 42.24 -4.80 -4.79
C ARG A 95 43.70 -5.03 -4.50
N PRO A 96 44.12 -6.24 -4.10
CA PRO A 96 45.53 -6.53 -3.85
C PRO A 96 46.33 -6.48 -5.14
N LEU A 97 47.61 -6.03 -5.03
CA LEU A 97 48.52 -5.91 -6.15
C LEU A 97 49.01 -7.26 -6.67
N ASP A 98 49.09 -8.24 -5.79
CA ASP A 98 49.58 -9.59 -6.06
C ASP A 98 48.45 -10.65 -6.20
N ASN A 99 47.22 -10.24 -6.34
CA ASN A 99 46.02 -11.09 -6.33
C ASN A 99 45.78 -11.90 -5.04
N HIS A 100 46.53 -11.68 -3.96
CA HIS A 100 46.42 -12.35 -2.67
C HIS A 100 46.43 -11.35 -1.52
N GLY A 101 45.28 -10.79 -1.21
CA GLY A 101 45.10 -9.89 -0.07
C GLY A 101 45.26 -10.62 1.26
N THR A 102 45.77 -9.94 2.30
CA THR A 102 45.84 -10.50 3.63
C THR A 102 44.46 -10.69 4.27
N LEU A 103 43.61 -9.68 4.20
CA LEU A 103 42.29 -9.69 4.80
C LEU A 103 41.17 -9.94 3.76
N PHE A 104 41.28 -9.32 2.59
CA PHE A 104 40.31 -9.43 1.49
C PHE A 104 41.03 -9.33 0.14
N ASP A 105 40.40 -9.88 -0.90
CA ASP A 105 40.86 -9.76 -2.29
C ASP A 105 40.04 -8.74 -3.06
N HIS A 106 38.88 -8.38 -2.55
CA HIS A 106 38.06 -7.31 -3.09
C HIS A 106 37.31 -6.62 -1.96
N PHE A 107 37.44 -5.33 -1.89
CA PHE A 107 36.66 -4.44 -1.05
C PHE A 107 36.01 -3.39 -1.93
N TYR A 108 34.72 -3.19 -1.76
CA TYR A 108 33.96 -2.15 -2.45
C TYR A 108 32.94 -1.51 -1.50
N LEU A 109 33.03 -0.21 -1.35
CA LEU A 109 32.08 0.61 -0.62
C LEU A 109 31.53 1.68 -1.54
N SER A 110 30.22 1.82 -1.59
CA SER A 110 29.55 2.92 -2.27
C SER A 110 28.47 3.52 -1.40
N SER A 111 28.33 4.86 -1.46
CA SER A 111 27.29 5.61 -0.75
C SER A 111 26.80 6.75 -1.63
N PHE A 112 25.49 7.01 -1.61
CA PHE A 112 24.90 8.13 -2.35
C PHE A 112 23.60 8.62 -1.70
N GLY A 113 23.17 9.85 -2.04
CA GLY A 113 21.88 10.43 -1.61
C GLY A 113 21.93 11.19 -0.29
N TYR A 114 23.07 11.16 0.43
CA TYR A 114 23.17 11.77 1.76
C TYR A 114 23.15 13.29 1.71
N GLY A 115 22.48 13.88 2.70
CA GLY A 115 22.36 15.32 2.87
C GLY A 115 20.93 15.84 2.76
N GLY A 116 19.93 14.94 2.86
CA GLY A 116 18.51 15.28 2.89
C GLY A 116 17.76 14.98 1.58
N ASP A 117 18.29 14.10 0.74
CA ASP A 117 17.52 13.50 -0.34
C ASP A 117 16.56 12.44 0.24
N PRO A 118 15.45 12.14 -0.44
CA PRO A 118 14.49 11.17 0.06
C PRO A 118 15.01 9.73 0.08
N ASN A 119 16.14 9.45 -0.56
CA ASN A 119 16.73 8.13 -0.64
C ASN A 119 18.24 8.18 -0.37
N ASP A 120 18.67 7.53 0.71
CA ASP A 120 20.06 7.33 1.07
C ASP A 120 20.42 5.86 0.91
N VAL A 121 21.53 5.56 0.23
CA VAL A 121 21.94 4.17 0.03
C VAL A 121 23.44 4.04 0.30
N SER A 122 23.81 3.00 1.07
CA SER A 122 25.20 2.56 1.23
C SER A 122 25.30 1.07 0.95
N GLN A 123 26.29 0.67 0.20
CA GLN A 123 26.57 -0.72 -0.12
C GLN A 123 28.02 -1.05 0.19
N LEU A 124 28.25 -2.16 0.89
CA LEU A 124 29.56 -2.69 1.22
C LEU A 124 29.68 -4.11 0.68
N ARG A 125 30.70 -4.40 -0.10
CA ARG A 125 31.07 -5.74 -0.55
C ARG A 125 32.50 -6.02 -0.15
N ILE A 126 32.71 -7.15 0.53
CA ILE A 126 34.03 -7.62 0.93
C ILE A 126 34.09 -9.11 0.55
N SER A 127 35.13 -9.51 -0.15
CA SER A 127 35.33 -10.91 -0.43
C SER A 127 36.79 -11.31 -0.33
N LYS A 128 37.02 -12.54 0.10
CA LYS A 128 38.30 -13.22 0.05
C LYS A 128 38.10 -14.56 -0.67
N ASN A 129 38.89 -14.75 -1.69
CA ASN A 129 38.80 -15.89 -2.58
C ASN A 129 38.67 -17.23 -1.81
N HIS A 130 37.73 -18.07 -2.17
CA HIS A 130 37.38 -19.35 -1.55
C HIS A 130 36.87 -19.31 -0.10
N TRP A 131 37.18 -18.25 0.68
CA TRP A 131 36.88 -18.21 2.09
C TRP A 131 35.53 -17.59 2.43
N TYR A 132 35.33 -16.35 2.01
CA TYR A 132 34.09 -15.66 2.33
C TYR A 132 33.71 -14.57 1.34
N SER A 133 32.44 -14.27 1.29
CA SER A 133 31.88 -13.09 0.63
C SER A 133 30.84 -12.45 1.53
N PHE A 134 31.03 -11.22 1.85
CA PHE A 134 30.09 -10.38 2.59
C PHE A 134 29.50 -9.33 1.67
N ASN A 135 28.19 -9.17 1.71
CA ASN A 135 27.45 -8.13 1.02
C ASN A 135 26.52 -7.45 2.03
N GLY A 136 26.74 -6.16 2.26
CA GLY A 136 25.95 -5.32 3.13
C GLY A 136 25.29 -4.21 2.33
N MET A 137 24.01 -3.94 2.60
CA MET A 137 23.28 -2.80 2.07
C MET A 137 22.51 -2.12 3.20
N PHE A 138 22.63 -0.83 3.26
CA PHE A 138 21.76 0.06 4.02
C PHE A 138 21.06 0.98 3.04
N ARG A 139 19.75 1.13 3.21
CA ARG A 139 18.93 2.08 2.45
C ARG A 139 17.96 2.74 3.40
N GLN A 140 17.85 4.05 3.29
CA GLN A 140 16.83 4.85 3.95
C GLN A 140 15.96 5.51 2.87
N ASP A 141 14.66 5.34 2.97
CA ASP A 141 13.67 6.06 2.15
C ASP A 141 12.86 6.98 3.07
N GLN A 142 12.60 8.17 2.60
CA GLN A 142 11.72 9.12 3.26
C GLN A 142 10.54 9.43 2.34
N ASN A 143 9.34 9.08 2.78
CA ASN A 143 8.10 9.45 2.12
C ASN A 143 7.51 10.67 2.81
N TYR A 144 7.15 11.65 2.02
CA TYR A 144 6.46 12.85 2.47
C TYR A 144 5.03 12.82 1.94
N TRP A 145 4.09 13.16 2.81
CA TRP A 145 2.69 13.30 2.48
C TRP A 145 2.19 14.62 3.03
N ASP A 146 1.53 15.40 2.21
CA ASP A 146 0.79 16.56 2.69
C ASP A 146 -0.69 16.31 2.48
N TYR A 147 -1.43 16.35 3.58
CA TYR A 147 -2.85 16.05 3.58
C TYR A 147 -3.67 17.04 2.76
N SER A 148 -3.18 18.25 2.60
CA SER A 148 -3.80 19.27 1.76
C SER A 148 -3.89 18.87 0.28
N LEU A 149 -3.21 17.79 -0.13
CA LEU A 149 -3.35 17.24 -1.48
C LEU A 149 -4.73 16.63 -1.74
N LEU A 150 -5.34 16.04 -0.71
CA LEU A 150 -6.61 15.32 -0.86
C LEU A 150 -7.80 16.26 -0.71
N ALA A 151 -7.77 17.09 0.31
CA ALA A 151 -8.74 18.15 0.51
C ALA A 151 -8.06 19.22 1.35
N ASN A 152 -7.97 20.44 0.86
CA ASN A 152 -7.59 21.53 1.72
C ASN A 152 -8.82 21.94 2.55
N PRO A 153 -8.87 21.64 3.83
CA PRO A 153 -9.99 22.02 4.67
C PRO A 153 -10.07 23.53 4.87
N LEU A 154 -9.01 24.26 4.56
CA LEU A 154 -9.00 25.69 4.45
C LEU A 154 -9.45 26.15 3.07
N ASN A 155 -9.51 25.28 2.10
CA ASN A 155 -10.03 25.55 0.76
C ASN A 155 -11.54 25.43 0.62
N PRO A 156 -12.24 24.72 1.45
CA PRO A 156 -13.68 24.91 1.50
C PRO A 156 -14.04 26.36 1.82
N ILE A 157 -13.06 27.17 2.05
CA ILE A 157 -13.14 28.60 2.32
C ILE A 157 -13.15 29.39 1.03
N ALA A 158 -13.02 28.77 -0.12
CA ALA A 158 -13.32 29.44 -1.36
C ALA A 158 -14.74 30.04 -1.28
N PRO A 159 -14.92 31.29 -1.57
CA PRO A 159 -16.19 31.98 -1.39
C PRO A 159 -17.28 31.25 -2.18
N VAL A 160 -18.25 30.75 -1.48
CA VAL A 160 -19.44 30.15 -2.10
C VAL A 160 -20.12 31.30 -2.82
N ALA A 161 -20.33 31.16 -4.14
CA ALA A 161 -21.03 32.15 -4.92
C ALA A 161 -22.41 32.46 -4.27
N ASN A 162 -22.68 33.72 -3.99
CA ASN A 162 -23.89 34.18 -3.29
C ASN A 162 -23.98 33.85 -1.78
N ALA A 163 -22.87 33.54 -1.13
CA ALA A 163 -22.87 33.41 0.32
C ALA A 163 -23.27 34.74 1.01
N PRO A 164 -24.05 34.73 2.09
CA PRO A 164 -24.29 35.90 2.91
C PRO A 164 -22.99 36.56 3.37
N ALA A 165 -22.97 37.87 3.55
CA ALA A 165 -21.76 38.59 3.91
C ALA A 165 -21.07 38.10 5.23
N ASN A 166 -21.82 37.41 6.09
CA ASN A 166 -21.37 36.82 7.33
C ASN A 166 -21.20 35.31 7.23
N PHE A 167 -21.22 34.76 6.03
CA PHE A 167 -21.03 33.33 5.83
C PHE A 167 -19.58 32.93 6.12
N ASN A 168 -19.40 32.06 7.07
CA ASN A 168 -18.13 31.46 7.36
C ASN A 168 -18.21 29.98 6.91
N PRO A 169 -17.52 29.58 5.84
CA PRO A 169 -17.59 28.23 5.32
C PRO A 169 -17.06 27.18 6.31
N ILE A 170 -16.21 27.54 7.24
CA ILE A 170 -15.76 26.64 8.30
C ILE A 170 -16.89 26.34 9.29
N VAL A 171 -17.71 27.36 9.57
CA VAL A 171 -18.80 27.26 10.56
C VAL A 171 -20.10 26.81 9.90
N ASN A 172 -20.33 27.22 8.67
CA ASN A 172 -21.50 26.88 7.86
C ASN A 172 -21.04 26.29 6.53
N PRO A 173 -20.49 25.08 6.53
CA PRO A 173 -20.09 24.43 5.28
C PRO A 173 -21.32 24.32 4.37
N PRO A 174 -21.15 24.37 3.05
CA PRO A 174 -22.24 24.09 2.13
C PRO A 174 -22.91 22.77 2.51
N SER A 175 -24.23 22.71 2.33
CA SER A 175 -25.03 21.56 2.75
C SER A 175 -24.59 20.20 2.19
N ASN A 176 -23.73 20.21 1.22
CA ASN A 176 -23.18 19.08 0.52
C ASN A 176 -21.72 18.76 0.87
N VAL A 177 -21.10 19.50 1.76
CA VAL A 177 -19.73 19.22 2.21
C VAL A 177 -19.81 18.67 3.63
N LEU A 178 -19.25 17.48 3.81
CA LEU A 178 -19.04 16.93 5.16
C LEU A 178 -18.25 17.94 5.97
N GLY A 179 -18.71 18.22 7.19
CA GLY A 179 -18.03 19.16 8.08
C GLY A 179 -16.57 18.71 8.25
N THR A 180 -15.65 19.54 7.78
CA THR A 180 -14.23 19.28 7.95
C THR A 180 -13.76 19.85 9.26
N PRO A 181 -12.96 19.11 10.02
CA PRO A 181 -12.33 19.66 11.22
C PRO A 181 -11.49 20.88 10.83
N LEU A 182 -11.30 21.80 11.79
CA LEU A 182 -10.34 22.89 11.66
C LEU A 182 -8.93 22.31 11.68
N ILE A 183 -8.46 21.90 10.52
CA ILE A 183 -7.11 21.29 10.37
C ILE A 183 -6.00 22.33 10.52
N GLY A 184 -6.31 23.60 10.68
CA GLY A 184 -5.31 24.62 10.98
C GLY A 184 -4.52 24.37 12.27
N THR A 185 -5.04 23.54 13.17
CA THR A 185 -4.37 23.11 14.41
C THR A 185 -3.88 21.66 14.39
N SER A 186 -4.29 20.85 13.42
CA SER A 186 -3.83 19.48 13.22
C SER A 186 -2.63 19.42 12.29
N PRO A 187 -1.61 18.64 12.58
CA PRO A 187 -0.55 18.37 11.61
C PRO A 187 -1.15 17.62 10.42
N HIS A 188 -0.95 18.13 9.23
CA HIS A 188 -1.42 17.53 7.98
C HIS A 188 -0.29 17.31 6.95
N ALA A 189 0.92 17.67 7.36
CA ALA A 189 2.15 17.35 6.65
C ALA A 189 2.87 16.23 7.41
N PHE A 190 2.99 15.08 6.81
CA PHE A 190 3.52 13.87 7.42
C PHE A 190 4.71 13.35 6.66
N TYR A 191 5.66 12.76 7.37
CA TYR A 191 6.75 12.05 6.74
C TYR A 191 7.06 10.76 7.50
N THR A 192 7.26 9.70 6.75
CA THR A 192 7.72 8.44 7.30
C THR A 192 9.12 8.11 6.78
N ARG A 193 9.96 7.57 7.66
CA ARG A 193 11.28 7.06 7.31
C ARG A 193 11.25 5.55 7.35
N ARG A 194 11.74 4.96 6.27
CA ARG A 194 11.91 3.53 6.14
C ARG A 194 13.39 3.21 6.07
N ASN A 195 13.88 2.46 7.03
CA ASN A 195 15.26 1.96 7.04
C ASN A 195 15.26 0.49 6.66
N MET A 196 16.05 0.15 5.67
CA MET A 196 16.24 -1.21 5.19
C MET A 196 17.72 -1.58 5.29
N GLN A 197 17.99 -2.71 5.91
CA GLN A 197 19.32 -3.26 6.05
C GLN A 197 19.30 -4.70 5.54
N ASN A 198 20.29 -5.05 4.77
CA ASN A 198 20.45 -6.42 4.27
C ASN A 198 21.93 -6.79 4.35
N TYR A 199 22.25 -7.76 5.17
CA TYR A 199 23.59 -8.29 5.35
C TYR A 199 23.60 -9.76 5.05
N ALA A 200 24.48 -10.18 4.13
CA ALA A 200 24.65 -11.55 3.71
C ALA A 200 26.13 -11.93 3.78
N LEU A 201 26.45 -12.96 4.51
CA LEU A 201 27.78 -13.55 4.62
C LEU A 201 27.72 -14.98 4.10
N THR A 202 28.53 -15.26 3.11
CA THR A 202 28.75 -16.62 2.59
C THR A 202 30.16 -17.06 2.95
N ILE A 203 30.28 -18.21 3.55
CA ILE A 203 31.55 -18.79 4.01
C ILE A 203 31.81 -20.08 3.21
N LEU A 204 33.07 -20.35 2.85
CA LEU A 204 33.51 -21.50 2.08
C LEU A 204 32.79 -21.62 0.73
N GLN A 205 32.85 -20.53 -0.07
CA GLN A 205 32.07 -20.37 -1.30
C GLN A 205 32.22 -21.52 -2.29
N ASP A 206 33.40 -22.04 -2.46
CA ASP A 206 33.73 -23.07 -3.47
C ASP A 206 33.78 -24.49 -2.89
N SER A 207 33.52 -24.64 -1.59
CA SER A 207 33.58 -25.96 -0.94
C SER A 207 32.32 -26.80 -1.25
N LYS A 208 32.42 -28.09 -0.94
CA LYS A 208 31.26 -29.00 -1.03
C LYS A 208 30.16 -28.64 -0.04
N VAL A 209 30.52 -27.96 1.03
CA VAL A 209 29.58 -27.41 2.04
C VAL A 209 29.83 -25.92 2.12
N ARG A 210 28.82 -25.13 1.85
CA ARG A 210 28.83 -23.67 1.92
C ARG A 210 27.86 -23.21 2.98
N LEU A 211 28.32 -22.36 3.90
CA LEU A 211 27.47 -21.75 4.93
C LEU A 211 27.02 -20.35 4.49
N ARG A 212 25.76 -20.04 4.71
CA ARG A 212 25.15 -18.73 4.43
C ARG A 212 24.53 -18.18 5.71
N LEU A 213 24.91 -16.97 6.09
CA LEU A 213 24.32 -16.23 7.19
C LEU A 213 23.69 -14.96 6.63
N GLY A 214 22.51 -14.62 7.08
CA GLY A 214 21.79 -13.44 6.63
C GLY A 214 21.10 -12.72 7.77
N TYR A 215 21.09 -11.41 7.69
CA TYR A 215 20.27 -10.54 8.51
C TYR A 215 19.60 -9.50 7.62
N ASN A 216 18.29 -9.36 7.76
CA ASN A 216 17.52 -8.36 7.05
C ASN A 216 16.65 -7.61 8.07
N GLN A 217 16.70 -6.28 8.00
CA GLN A 217 15.86 -5.41 8.81
C GLN A 217 15.08 -4.47 7.89
N ASN A 218 13.81 -4.28 8.23
CA ASN A 218 12.96 -3.27 7.61
C ASN A 218 12.15 -2.60 8.72
N SER A 219 12.38 -1.32 8.92
CA SER A 219 11.66 -0.53 9.91
C SER A 219 11.04 0.70 9.27
N VAL A 220 9.84 1.05 9.71
CA VAL A 220 9.15 2.29 9.33
C VAL A 220 8.74 3.01 10.60
N TYR A 221 9.03 4.29 10.65
CA TYR A 221 8.67 5.15 11.76
C TYR A 221 8.41 6.58 11.28
N GLY A 222 7.62 7.29 12.05
CA GLY A 222 7.29 8.69 11.83
C GLY A 222 5.79 8.93 11.81
N PRO A 223 5.41 10.20 11.79
CA PRO A 223 4.00 10.59 11.71
C PRO A 223 3.43 10.25 10.34
N GLY A 224 2.18 9.85 10.35
CA GLY A 224 1.35 9.62 9.18
C GLY A 224 -0.10 9.93 9.52
N ASP A 225 -0.99 9.59 8.63
CA ASP A 225 -2.42 9.78 8.78
C ASP A 225 -3.20 8.49 8.56
N SER A 226 -4.39 8.47 9.08
CA SER A 226 -5.39 7.43 8.88
C SER A 226 -6.77 8.05 8.93
N THR A 227 -7.80 7.25 8.73
CA THR A 227 -9.18 7.67 8.91
C THR A 227 -9.94 6.65 9.74
N ILE A 228 -10.98 7.11 10.43
CA ILE A 228 -11.97 6.28 11.07
C ILE A 228 -13.36 6.76 10.68
N HIS A 229 -14.26 5.82 10.44
CA HIS A 229 -15.67 6.10 10.19
C HIS A 229 -16.51 5.72 11.40
N GLN A 230 -16.98 6.74 12.10
CA GLN A 230 -17.92 6.59 13.23
C GLN A 230 -19.05 7.61 13.09
N GLY A 231 -19.96 7.35 12.17
CA GLY A 231 -20.99 8.30 11.76
C GLY A 231 -20.50 9.36 10.78
N THR A 232 -19.22 9.72 10.81
CA THR A 232 -18.52 10.56 9.83
C THR A 232 -17.10 10.06 9.64
N GLU A 233 -16.51 10.40 8.50
CA GLU A 233 -15.09 10.22 8.28
C GLU A 233 -14.30 11.22 9.14
N GLN A 234 -13.39 10.70 9.94
CA GLN A 234 -12.51 11.46 10.81
C GLN A 234 -11.06 11.16 10.47
N TYR A 235 -10.25 12.18 10.41
CA TYR A 235 -8.81 12.02 10.22
C TYR A 235 -8.12 11.76 11.54
N LEU A 236 -7.14 10.86 11.52
CA LEU A 236 -6.39 10.46 12.70
C LEU A 236 -4.90 10.66 12.45
N LEU A 237 -4.22 11.26 13.42
CA LEU A 237 -2.77 11.20 13.47
C LEU A 237 -2.35 9.76 13.81
N GLN A 238 -1.53 9.18 12.94
CA GLN A 238 -0.99 7.84 13.13
C GLN A 238 0.53 7.91 13.27
N ASN A 239 1.03 7.45 14.40
CA ASN A 239 2.47 7.35 14.62
C ASN A 239 2.92 5.95 14.23
N TYR A 240 3.50 5.82 13.03
CA TYR A 240 4.05 4.56 12.55
C TYR A 240 5.27 4.15 13.39
N SER A 241 5.27 2.92 13.85
CA SER A 241 6.39 2.31 14.55
C SER A 241 6.36 0.80 14.34
N TYR A 242 6.89 0.34 13.21
CA TYR A 242 7.02 -1.09 12.99
C TYR A 242 8.41 -1.51 12.54
N HIS A 243 8.81 -2.70 12.96
CA HIS A 243 10.12 -3.29 12.70
C HIS A 243 9.96 -4.76 12.32
N LEU A 244 10.53 -5.13 11.20
CA LEU A 244 10.72 -6.53 10.80
C LEU A 244 12.22 -6.85 10.90
N ASN A 245 12.56 -7.86 11.71
CA ASN A 245 13.90 -8.43 11.76
C ASN A 245 13.82 -9.86 11.24
N GLN A 246 14.68 -10.19 10.29
CA GLN A 246 14.78 -11.52 9.72
C GLN A 246 16.22 -12.04 9.91
N TYR A 247 16.35 -13.19 10.51
CA TYR A 247 17.62 -13.91 10.66
C TYR A 247 17.55 -15.14 9.77
N ARG A 248 18.65 -15.43 9.07
CA ARG A 248 18.76 -16.57 8.18
C ARG A 248 20.05 -17.32 8.44
N ILE A 249 19.95 -18.63 8.57
CA ILE A 249 21.09 -19.56 8.55
C ILE A 249 20.82 -20.57 7.45
N GLY A 250 21.72 -20.69 6.50
CA GLY A 250 21.58 -21.61 5.38
C GLY A 250 22.85 -22.42 5.14
N VAL A 251 22.65 -23.61 4.62
CA VAL A 251 23.73 -24.53 4.22
C VAL A 251 23.43 -25.06 2.83
N ASP A 252 24.45 -25.04 1.97
CA ASP A 252 24.38 -25.71 0.67
C ASP A 252 25.30 -26.91 0.64
N PHE A 253 24.80 -28.01 0.12
CA PHE A 253 25.51 -29.27 -0.06
C PHE A 253 25.71 -29.54 -1.55
N ARG A 254 26.97 -29.77 -1.97
CA ARG A 254 27.39 -29.98 -3.35
C ARG A 254 28.18 -31.27 -3.50
N PHE A 255 27.71 -32.35 -2.87
CA PHE A 255 28.41 -33.66 -2.90
C PHE A 255 28.16 -34.39 -4.21
N LEU A 256 27.02 -34.16 -4.85
CA LEU A 256 26.70 -34.76 -6.15
C LEU A 256 27.16 -33.84 -7.28
N ALA A 257 27.67 -34.44 -8.35
CA ALA A 257 28.06 -33.69 -9.52
C ALA A 257 26.86 -32.91 -10.09
N ARG A 258 27.04 -31.61 -10.37
CA ARG A 258 26.02 -30.73 -10.95
C ARG A 258 24.71 -30.67 -10.16
N THR A 259 24.77 -30.95 -8.86
CA THR A 259 23.59 -30.90 -7.98
C THR A 259 23.92 -30.09 -6.74
N THR A 260 23.03 -29.16 -6.40
CA THR A 260 23.08 -28.37 -5.19
C THR A 260 21.81 -28.62 -4.40
N LEU A 261 21.95 -29.02 -3.16
CA LEU A 261 20.89 -29.08 -2.17
C LEU A 261 21.11 -27.95 -1.18
N SER A 262 20.06 -27.20 -0.86
CA SER A 262 20.14 -26.07 0.06
C SER A 262 19.08 -26.19 1.13
N TYR A 263 19.47 -25.91 2.35
CA TYR A 263 18.55 -25.74 3.46
C TYR A 263 18.73 -24.36 4.07
N ASP A 264 17.62 -23.68 4.36
CA ASP A 264 17.60 -22.41 5.05
C ASP A 264 16.60 -22.47 6.22
N GLN A 265 17.07 -22.06 7.39
CA GLN A 265 16.23 -21.73 8.52
C GLN A 265 16.14 -20.23 8.61
N ILE A 266 14.91 -19.70 8.61
CA ILE A 266 14.61 -18.26 8.63
C ILE A 266 13.73 -17.97 9.83
N TRP A 267 14.05 -16.93 10.59
CA TRP A 267 13.20 -16.43 11.68
C TRP A 267 12.83 -14.99 11.38
N ASN A 268 11.52 -14.74 11.28
CA ASN A 268 10.97 -13.42 11.13
C ASN A 268 10.35 -12.97 12.46
N TYR A 269 10.75 -11.80 12.92
CA TYR A 269 10.18 -11.13 14.08
C TYR A 269 9.64 -9.78 13.65
N TYR A 270 8.33 -9.63 13.71
CA TYR A 270 7.66 -8.40 13.41
C TYR A 270 7.09 -7.77 14.67
N LYS A 271 7.34 -6.50 14.83
CA LYS A 271 6.76 -5.65 15.89
C LYS A 271 6.06 -4.48 15.24
N ASN A 272 4.85 -4.22 15.67
CA ASN A 272 4.11 -3.04 15.27
C ASN A 272 3.52 -2.40 16.53
N ASP A 273 4.01 -1.22 16.85
CA ASP A 273 3.54 -0.38 17.95
C ASP A 273 2.91 0.91 17.41
N THR A 274 2.34 0.86 16.20
CA THR A 274 1.65 1.97 15.58
C THR A 274 0.40 2.31 16.38
N GLY A 275 0.30 3.55 16.83
CA GLY A 275 -0.87 4.09 17.50
C GLY A 275 -1.56 5.13 16.65
N SER A 276 -2.86 5.23 16.75
CA SER A 276 -3.67 6.26 16.11
C SER A 276 -4.32 7.12 17.18
N SER A 277 -4.24 8.43 17.02
CA SER A 277 -4.83 9.36 17.98
C SER A 277 -5.35 10.60 17.26
N ASP A 278 -6.37 11.15 17.83
CA ASP A 278 -6.90 12.46 17.51
C ASP A 278 -7.30 13.11 18.82
N ALA A 279 -6.73 14.26 19.11
CA ALA A 279 -7.03 15.01 20.30
C ALA A 279 -7.11 16.50 19.98
N ASN A 280 -8.09 17.17 20.56
CA ASN A 280 -8.24 18.61 20.46
C ASN A 280 -8.50 19.13 19.04
N GLN A 281 -9.20 18.37 18.21
CA GLN A 281 -9.71 18.92 16.97
C GLN A 281 -10.75 19.98 17.25
N GLN A 282 -10.45 21.20 16.89
CA GLN A 282 -11.34 22.33 17.14
C GLN A 282 -12.31 22.54 15.99
N PHE A 283 -13.56 22.61 16.32
CA PHE A 283 -14.66 22.97 15.42
C PHE A 283 -15.40 24.16 15.99
N SER A 284 -15.67 25.14 15.16
CA SER A 284 -16.51 26.27 15.56
C SER A 284 -17.97 25.98 15.16
N PRO A 285 -18.86 25.73 16.10
CA PRO A 285 -20.25 25.40 15.80
C PRO A 285 -21.08 26.61 15.36
N GLY A 286 -20.57 27.81 15.42
CA GLY A 286 -21.23 29.00 14.94
C GLY A 286 -20.81 30.29 15.65
N SER A 287 -21.27 31.41 15.13
CA SER A 287 -21.04 32.71 15.76
C SER A 287 -21.60 32.76 17.20
N GLY A 288 -20.78 33.11 18.17
CA GLY A 288 -21.13 33.19 19.58
C GLY A 288 -20.92 31.91 20.39
N PHE A 289 -20.47 30.81 19.77
CA PHE A 289 -20.13 29.60 20.49
C PHE A 289 -18.61 29.44 20.58
N PRO A 290 -18.09 28.91 21.72
CA PRO A 290 -16.68 28.60 21.79
C PRO A 290 -16.31 27.46 20.79
N PRO A 291 -15.09 27.45 20.30
CA PRO A 291 -14.60 26.31 19.54
C PRO A 291 -14.71 25.03 20.37
N VAL A 292 -15.10 23.94 19.72
CA VAL A 292 -15.15 22.59 20.28
C VAL A 292 -14.20 21.67 19.51
N ASP A 293 -13.57 20.77 20.25
CA ASP A 293 -12.56 19.87 19.67
C ASP A 293 -13.26 18.65 19.07
N LEU A 294 -13.67 18.73 17.81
CA LEU A 294 -14.35 17.63 17.13
C LEU A 294 -14.34 17.70 15.62
N GLY A 295 -14.46 16.53 15.01
CA GLY A 295 -14.96 16.37 13.67
C GLY A 295 -16.49 16.36 13.68
N VAL A 296 -17.11 17.05 12.75
CA VAL A 296 -18.56 17.16 12.68
C VAL A 296 -19.11 16.58 11.40
N SER A 297 -20.08 15.71 11.55
CA SER A 297 -20.93 15.29 10.45
C SER A 297 -21.94 16.37 10.12
N TRP A 298 -21.95 16.79 8.89
CA TRP A 298 -22.93 17.70 8.35
C TRP A 298 -24.09 16.93 7.74
N ASN A 299 -25.32 17.18 8.20
CA ASN A 299 -26.50 16.66 7.53
C ASN A 299 -27.15 17.73 6.68
N PRO A 300 -27.14 17.59 5.34
CA PRO A 300 -27.70 18.58 4.43
C PRO A 300 -29.23 18.75 4.56
N SER A 301 -29.92 17.72 5.05
CA SER A 301 -31.37 17.76 5.22
C SER A 301 -31.82 18.39 6.52
N ALA A 302 -30.92 18.72 7.42
CA ALA A 302 -31.27 19.38 8.68
C ALA A 302 -31.58 20.85 8.43
N SER A 303 -32.77 21.28 8.84
CA SER A 303 -33.16 22.70 8.80
C SER A 303 -32.31 23.57 9.73
N GLN A 304 -31.63 22.96 10.68
CA GLN A 304 -30.70 23.59 11.60
C GLN A 304 -29.39 22.82 11.65
N PRO A 305 -28.29 23.47 11.32
CA PRO A 305 -26.97 22.88 11.40
C PRO A 305 -26.55 22.57 12.84
N CYS A 306 -25.52 21.76 13.01
CA CYS A 306 -24.95 21.33 14.29
C CYS A 306 -24.64 22.46 15.29
N LYS A 307 -24.50 23.69 14.81
CA LYS A 307 -24.30 24.87 15.64
C LYS A 307 -25.38 25.04 16.75
N ASN A 308 -26.60 24.62 16.46
CA ASN A 308 -27.70 24.73 17.46
C ASN A 308 -27.64 23.64 18.53
N THR A 309 -26.78 22.66 18.38
CA THR A 309 -26.55 21.59 19.35
C THR A 309 -26.03 22.12 20.69
N PHE A 310 -25.34 23.27 20.66
CA PHE A 310 -24.67 23.85 21.82
C PHE A 310 -25.42 25.03 22.44
N ALA A 311 -26.63 25.30 22.03
CA ALA A 311 -27.44 26.32 22.64
C ALA A 311 -27.77 25.93 24.10
N ALA A 312 -27.57 26.85 25.04
CA ALA A 312 -27.80 26.57 26.44
C ALA A 312 -29.22 26.04 26.68
N GLY A 313 -29.32 24.86 27.26
CA GLY A 313 -30.59 24.17 27.54
C GLY A 313 -31.25 23.48 26.36
N SER A 314 -30.62 23.44 25.19
CA SER A 314 -31.12 22.69 24.05
C SER A 314 -30.58 21.26 23.99
N LEU A 315 -31.39 20.35 23.52
CA LEU A 315 -30.99 19.00 23.20
C LEU A 315 -29.97 19.02 22.03
N VAL A 316 -29.07 18.08 22.04
CA VAL A 316 -28.16 17.84 20.88
C VAL A 316 -28.98 17.71 19.60
N ASN A 317 -28.57 18.41 18.54
CA ASN A 317 -29.21 18.25 17.26
C ASN A 317 -29.15 16.77 16.85
N PRO A 318 -30.27 16.08 16.65
CA PRO A 318 -30.30 14.64 16.39
C PRO A 318 -29.66 14.24 15.09
N MET A 319 -29.24 15.19 14.29
CA MET A 319 -28.60 14.96 12.96
C MET A 319 -27.09 15.19 12.97
N CYS A 320 -26.49 15.45 14.13
CA CYS A 320 -25.06 15.70 14.26
C CYS A 320 -24.38 14.66 15.15
N SER A 321 -23.31 14.11 14.65
CA SER A 321 -22.34 13.32 15.42
C SER A 321 -20.98 13.96 15.33
N ALA A 322 -20.19 13.89 16.40
CA ALA A 322 -18.89 14.58 16.44
C ALA A 322 -17.96 13.95 17.48
N TYR A 323 -16.67 14.00 17.27
CA TYR A 323 -15.66 13.46 18.17
C TYR A 323 -14.87 14.57 18.85
N TYR A 324 -14.59 14.38 20.15
CA TYR A 324 -13.65 15.20 20.92
C TYR A 324 -12.25 14.61 20.85
N SER A 325 -12.15 13.32 20.98
CA SER A 325 -10.89 12.61 20.97
C SER A 325 -11.07 11.17 20.52
N TYR A 326 -10.02 10.65 19.92
CA TYR A 326 -9.88 9.25 19.54
C TYR A 326 -8.50 8.75 19.90
N TYR A 327 -8.42 7.52 20.35
CA TYR A 327 -7.17 6.82 20.59
C TYR A 327 -7.34 5.35 20.29
N ALA A 328 -6.40 4.79 19.53
CA ALA A 328 -6.31 3.35 19.31
C ALA A 328 -4.85 2.90 19.37
N HIS A 329 -4.62 1.83 20.08
CA HIS A 329 -3.31 1.24 20.23
C HIS A 329 -3.41 -0.28 20.40
N GLY A 330 -2.42 -1.01 19.85
CA GLY A 330 -2.25 -2.44 20.07
C GLY A 330 -0.83 -2.83 19.73
N ALA A 331 -0.16 -3.50 20.66
CA ALA A 331 1.21 -3.97 20.43
C ALA A 331 1.18 -5.30 19.66
N GLU A 332 1.25 -5.22 18.32
CA GLU A 332 1.25 -6.39 17.46
C GLU A 332 2.63 -7.06 17.44
N ARG A 333 2.65 -8.37 17.64
CA ARG A 333 3.86 -9.19 17.64
C ARG A 333 3.63 -10.42 16.77
N ILE A 334 4.47 -10.58 15.76
CA ILE A 334 4.45 -11.77 14.90
C ILE A 334 5.81 -12.45 14.98
N HIS A 335 5.78 -13.73 15.25
CA HIS A 335 6.94 -14.61 15.18
C HIS A 335 6.66 -15.70 14.15
N SER A 336 7.47 -15.74 13.08
CA SER A 336 7.22 -16.59 11.92
C SER A 336 8.50 -17.33 11.51
N PRO A 337 8.80 -18.50 12.14
CA PRO A 337 9.85 -19.38 11.68
C PRO A 337 9.48 -20.01 10.34
N THR A 338 10.44 -20.08 9.44
CA THR A 338 10.29 -20.67 8.11
C THR A 338 11.45 -21.61 7.82
N GLU A 339 11.13 -22.83 7.45
CA GLU A 339 12.06 -23.80 6.95
C GLU A 339 11.96 -23.87 5.45
N LYS A 340 13.10 -23.80 4.76
CA LYS A 340 13.15 -23.85 3.30
C LYS A 340 14.19 -24.84 2.84
N PHE A 341 13.76 -25.79 2.05
CA PHE A 341 14.60 -26.73 1.34
C PHE A 341 14.55 -26.46 -0.15
N SER A 342 15.68 -26.47 -0.85
CA SER A 342 15.71 -26.34 -2.29
C SER A 342 16.76 -27.23 -2.93
N MET A 343 16.46 -27.66 -4.14
CA MET A 343 17.31 -28.51 -4.97
C MET A 343 17.43 -27.94 -6.36
N GLN A 344 18.63 -27.95 -6.90
CA GLN A 344 18.89 -27.68 -8.31
C GLN A 344 19.84 -28.75 -8.83
N SER A 345 19.48 -29.39 -9.94
CA SER A 345 20.25 -30.49 -10.49
C SER A 345 20.23 -30.50 -12.01
N THR A 346 21.41 -30.67 -12.59
CA THR A 346 21.66 -30.98 -14.00
C THR A 346 22.47 -32.29 -14.10
N TYR A 347 22.20 -33.20 -13.17
CA TYR A 347 22.93 -34.48 -13.09
C TYR A 347 22.77 -35.30 -14.38
N PHE A 348 21.56 -35.41 -14.88
CA PHE A 348 21.28 -36.10 -16.15
C PHE A 348 21.57 -35.15 -17.32
N LYS A 349 22.24 -35.68 -18.37
CA LYS A 349 22.72 -34.90 -19.49
C LYS A 349 21.63 -34.03 -20.18
N ASN A 350 20.40 -34.55 -20.24
CA ASN A 350 19.31 -33.93 -20.99
C ASN A 350 18.19 -33.44 -20.10
N VAL A 351 18.38 -33.44 -18.78
CA VAL A 351 17.33 -33.08 -17.82
C VAL A 351 17.86 -32.07 -16.83
N ASP A 352 17.18 -30.94 -16.72
CA ASP A 352 17.38 -29.96 -15.67
C ASP A 352 16.19 -30.01 -14.70
N MET A 353 16.49 -30.07 -13.41
CA MET A 353 15.50 -30.14 -12.34
C MET A 353 15.75 -29.05 -11.33
N ALA A 354 14.68 -28.40 -10.90
CA ALA A 354 14.71 -27.48 -9.76
C ALA A 354 13.49 -27.75 -8.86
N GLY A 355 13.72 -27.72 -7.56
CA GLY A 355 12.64 -27.88 -6.59
C GLY A 355 12.84 -27.03 -5.37
N MET A 356 11.74 -26.65 -4.74
CA MET A 356 11.71 -25.89 -3.49
C MET A 356 10.54 -26.39 -2.65
N PHE A 357 10.78 -26.54 -1.38
CA PHE A 357 9.76 -26.78 -0.36
C PHE A 357 9.97 -25.77 0.77
N SER A 358 8.89 -25.17 1.25
CA SER A 358 8.95 -24.21 2.35
C SER A 358 7.76 -24.42 3.29
N TYR A 359 8.02 -24.40 4.57
CA TYR A 359 7.01 -24.45 5.62
C TYR A 359 7.21 -23.26 6.56
N THR A 360 6.12 -22.57 6.87
CA THR A 360 6.08 -21.44 7.80
C THR A 360 5.02 -21.68 8.84
N GLY A 361 5.37 -21.56 10.13
CA GLY A 361 4.43 -21.60 11.24
C GLY A 361 4.51 -20.32 12.07
N GLY A 362 3.71 -19.31 11.71
CA GLY A 362 3.70 -18.01 12.38
C GLY A 362 2.61 -17.91 13.44
N ASN A 363 2.91 -17.22 14.53
CA ASN A 363 1.94 -16.78 15.54
C ASN A 363 1.90 -15.26 15.57
N MET A 364 0.71 -14.69 15.67
CA MET A 364 0.45 -13.27 15.82
C MET A 364 -0.33 -13.03 17.11
N ASN A 365 0.11 -12.05 17.87
CA ASN A 365 -0.61 -11.57 19.05
C ASN A 365 -0.65 -10.06 19.04
N ILE A 366 -1.79 -9.47 19.36
CA ILE A 366 -1.89 -8.05 19.66
C ILE A 366 -2.17 -7.93 21.15
N TYR A 367 -1.15 -7.42 21.86
CA TYR A 367 -1.23 -7.20 23.28
C TYR A 367 -1.78 -5.81 23.55
N ASN A 368 -2.59 -5.70 24.61
CA ASN A 368 -3.14 -4.43 25.08
C ASN A 368 -3.88 -3.66 23.98
N TYR A 369 -4.63 -4.39 23.11
CA TYR A 369 -5.51 -3.72 22.17
C TYR A 369 -6.51 -2.87 22.94
N GLN A 370 -6.59 -1.61 22.58
CA GLN A 370 -7.58 -0.68 23.08
C GLN A 370 -7.93 0.34 22.01
N GLN A 371 -9.21 0.66 21.96
CA GLN A 371 -9.76 1.73 21.15
C GLN A 371 -10.71 2.53 22.03
N ASN A 372 -10.59 3.83 21.98
CA ASN A 372 -11.40 4.72 22.80
C ASN A 372 -11.71 5.99 22.00
N PHE A 373 -12.96 6.40 22.00
CA PHE A 373 -13.34 7.70 21.50
C PHE A 373 -14.37 8.37 22.41
N THR A 374 -14.37 9.68 22.41
CA THR A 374 -15.31 10.53 23.12
C THR A 374 -15.85 11.56 22.15
N GLY A 375 -17.15 11.77 22.14
CA GLY A 375 -17.78 12.73 21.25
C GLY A 375 -19.25 12.95 21.53
N LEU A 376 -19.91 13.55 20.55
CA LEU A 376 -21.36 13.70 20.54
C LEU A 376 -21.97 12.71 19.57
N GLU A 377 -23.00 12.02 19.99
CA GLU A 377 -23.80 11.20 19.11
C GLU A 377 -25.16 11.86 18.87
N SER A 378 -25.64 11.86 17.64
CA SER A 378 -26.75 12.64 17.14
C SER A 378 -28.07 12.45 17.90
N ARG A 379 -28.27 11.34 18.58
CA ARG A 379 -29.55 11.03 19.22
C ARG A 379 -29.48 10.95 20.73
N THR A 380 -28.30 10.85 21.27
CA THR A 380 -28.10 10.48 22.68
C THR A 380 -27.29 11.50 23.47
N GLY A 381 -26.69 12.47 22.83
CA GLY A 381 -25.83 13.44 23.46
C GLY A 381 -24.38 13.05 23.51
N LEU A 382 -23.72 13.26 24.63
CA LEU A 382 -22.33 12.93 24.82
C LEU A 382 -22.15 11.42 24.91
N SER A 383 -21.26 10.88 24.08
CA SER A 383 -20.94 9.45 24.00
C SER A 383 -19.48 9.20 24.32
N ASN A 384 -19.22 8.19 25.10
CA ASN A 384 -17.90 7.62 25.29
C ASN A 384 -17.95 6.13 24.91
N TYR A 385 -17.08 5.73 24.06
CA TYR A 385 -16.94 4.35 23.62
C TYR A 385 -15.53 3.85 23.88
N GLY A 386 -15.42 2.67 24.38
CA GLY A 386 -14.15 2.03 24.52
C GLY A 386 -14.22 0.53 24.26
N GLU A 387 -13.16 0.01 23.67
CA GLU A 387 -13.01 -1.40 23.34
C GLU A 387 -11.63 -1.89 23.75
N THR A 388 -11.57 -3.05 24.37
CA THR A 388 -10.33 -3.74 24.73
C THR A 388 -10.47 -5.22 24.49
N GLY A 389 -9.36 -5.91 24.25
CA GLY A 389 -9.36 -7.36 24.20
C GLY A 389 -8.09 -7.95 23.64
N PRO A 390 -7.83 -9.24 23.89
CA PRO A 390 -6.77 -9.95 23.22
C PRO A 390 -7.16 -10.24 21.76
N VAL A 391 -6.18 -10.13 20.88
CA VAL A 391 -6.26 -10.57 19.48
C VAL A 391 -5.17 -11.58 19.24
N GLU A 392 -5.54 -12.77 18.80
CA GLU A 392 -4.63 -13.85 18.52
C GLU A 392 -4.87 -14.39 17.11
N GLY A 393 -3.80 -14.65 16.40
CA GLY A 393 -3.84 -15.24 15.06
C GLY A 393 -2.68 -16.20 14.84
N ARG A 394 -2.88 -17.10 13.91
CA ARG A 394 -1.83 -18.02 13.49
C ARG A 394 -1.81 -18.08 11.97
N HIS A 395 -0.61 -18.04 11.39
CA HIS A 395 -0.42 -18.24 9.96
C HIS A 395 0.43 -19.50 9.74
N VAL A 396 -0.13 -20.48 9.06
CA VAL A 396 0.58 -21.70 8.67
C VAL A 396 0.57 -21.78 7.15
N ALA A 397 1.75 -21.74 6.56
CA ALA A 397 1.90 -21.78 5.10
C ALA A 397 2.86 -22.89 4.66
N THR A 398 2.49 -23.56 3.59
CA THR A 398 3.30 -24.59 2.93
C THR A 398 3.39 -24.26 1.45
N PHE A 399 4.59 -24.23 0.91
CA PHE A 399 4.85 -24.02 -0.51
C PHE A 399 5.72 -25.16 -1.02
N ALA A 400 5.42 -25.66 -2.22
CA ALA A 400 6.24 -26.61 -2.93
C ALA A 400 6.23 -26.27 -4.41
N ASP A 401 7.42 -26.04 -4.97
CA ASP A 401 7.64 -25.80 -6.38
C ASP A 401 8.53 -26.90 -6.92
N PHE A 402 8.20 -27.44 -8.08
CA PHE A 402 9.03 -28.38 -8.78
C PHE A 402 8.98 -28.10 -10.28
N GLY A 403 10.14 -28.02 -10.90
CA GLY A 403 10.25 -27.83 -12.34
C GLY A 403 11.23 -28.82 -12.95
N ILE A 404 10.88 -29.36 -14.11
CA ILE A 404 11.70 -30.22 -14.91
C ILE A 404 11.74 -29.72 -16.36
N THR A 405 12.90 -29.67 -16.94
CA THR A 405 13.11 -29.43 -18.36
C THR A 405 13.80 -30.66 -18.97
N TRP A 406 13.10 -31.36 -19.80
CA TRP A 406 13.61 -32.52 -20.51
C TRP A 406 13.86 -32.20 -21.97
N ARG A 407 15.13 -32.21 -22.39
CA ARG A 407 15.55 -32.06 -23.79
C ARG A 407 15.52 -33.42 -24.46
N ILE A 408 14.43 -33.71 -25.17
CA ILE A 408 14.24 -34.97 -25.90
C ILE A 408 15.20 -35.03 -27.07
N THR A 409 15.30 -33.92 -27.79
CA THR A 409 16.26 -33.70 -28.91
C THR A 409 16.82 -32.28 -28.76
N ASP A 410 17.80 -31.93 -29.62
CA ASP A 410 18.32 -30.57 -29.71
C ASP A 410 17.21 -29.54 -30.11
N GLN A 411 16.17 -30.05 -30.76
CA GLN A 411 15.07 -29.24 -31.27
C GLN A 411 13.82 -29.24 -30.37
N LEU A 412 13.59 -30.32 -29.60
CA LEU A 412 12.39 -30.50 -28.80
C LEU A 412 12.74 -30.60 -27.31
N SER A 413 12.11 -29.77 -26.48
CA SER A 413 12.14 -29.90 -25.05
C SER A 413 10.74 -29.84 -24.46
N ILE A 414 10.51 -30.61 -23.42
CA ILE A 414 9.31 -30.54 -22.59
C ILE A 414 9.69 -29.89 -21.26
N VAL A 415 8.89 -28.93 -20.87
CA VAL A 415 8.99 -28.25 -19.57
C VAL A 415 7.74 -28.59 -18.80
N ASP A 416 7.89 -29.10 -17.61
CA ASP A 416 6.81 -29.28 -16.65
C ASP A 416 7.13 -28.50 -15.39
N SER A 417 6.14 -27.79 -14.86
CA SER A 417 6.24 -27.05 -13.61
C SER A 417 5.02 -27.29 -12.75
N PHE A 418 5.27 -27.72 -11.55
CA PHE A 418 4.27 -27.95 -10.51
C PHE A 418 4.46 -26.92 -9.41
N HIS A 419 3.36 -26.32 -8.98
CA HIS A 419 3.29 -25.41 -7.86
C HIS A 419 2.18 -25.83 -6.91
N TYR A 420 2.50 -25.90 -5.64
CA TYR A 420 1.57 -26.11 -4.54
C TYR A 420 1.76 -25.00 -3.51
N SER A 421 0.67 -24.31 -3.15
CA SER A 421 0.66 -23.43 -2.00
C SER A 421 -0.58 -23.70 -1.15
N SER A 422 -0.39 -23.68 0.14
CA SER A 422 -1.50 -23.78 1.10
C SER A 422 -1.18 -22.90 2.29
N TRP A 423 -2.12 -22.02 2.65
CA TRP A 423 -2.04 -21.26 3.89
C TRP A 423 -3.35 -21.34 4.66
N LYS A 424 -3.24 -21.22 5.97
CA LYS A 424 -4.36 -21.23 6.92
C LYS A 424 -4.11 -20.13 7.94
N GLU A 425 -5.16 -19.38 8.24
CA GLU A 425 -5.15 -18.28 9.20
C GLU A 425 -6.34 -18.40 10.16
N PRO A 426 -6.25 -19.27 11.16
CA PRO A 426 -7.16 -19.19 12.28
C PRO A 426 -6.85 -17.95 13.13
N GLY A 427 -7.87 -17.21 13.49
CA GLY A 427 -7.76 -16.03 14.33
C GLY A 427 -8.93 -15.94 15.30
N GLN A 428 -8.69 -15.31 16.44
CA GLN A 428 -9.71 -15.02 17.43
C GLN A 428 -9.52 -13.62 18.02
N PHE A 429 -10.63 -12.98 18.29
CA PHE A 429 -10.69 -11.69 18.94
C PHE A 429 -11.77 -11.73 20.00
N ALA A 430 -11.39 -11.50 21.25
CA ALA A 430 -12.34 -11.32 22.34
C ALA A 430 -12.29 -9.86 22.77
N SER A 431 -13.41 -9.15 22.65
CA SER A 431 -13.46 -7.74 23.01
C SER A 431 -14.52 -7.45 24.05
N SER A 432 -14.23 -6.46 24.88
CA SER A 432 -15.17 -5.82 25.78
C SER A 432 -15.38 -4.39 25.32
N GLN A 433 -16.59 -4.05 24.94
CA GLN A 433 -17.00 -2.73 24.50
C GLN A 433 -17.89 -2.09 25.54
N CYS A 434 -17.61 -0.86 25.91
CA CYS A 434 -18.44 -0.06 26.85
C CYS A 434 -18.89 1.21 26.17
N SER A 435 -20.16 1.56 26.36
CA SER A 435 -20.77 2.77 25.82
C SER A 435 -21.49 3.54 26.91
N PHE A 436 -21.16 4.81 27.08
CA PHE A 436 -21.82 5.73 27.96
C PHE A 436 -22.41 6.89 27.19
N PHE A 437 -23.62 7.25 27.53
CA PHE A 437 -24.33 8.36 26.93
C PHE A 437 -24.75 9.37 28.01
N SER A 438 -24.66 10.64 27.70
CA SER A 438 -25.10 11.72 28.60
C SER A 438 -25.80 12.78 27.78
N SER A 439 -26.93 13.28 28.33
CA SER A 439 -27.64 14.43 27.75
C SER A 439 -26.97 15.77 28.10
N SER A 440 -25.98 15.75 29.00
CA SER A 440 -25.27 16.96 29.42
C SER A 440 -24.13 17.22 28.44
N LEU A 441 -24.10 18.42 27.85
CA LEU A 441 -23.00 18.93 27.07
C LEU A 441 -21.79 19.34 27.89
N ILE A 442 -21.97 19.45 29.20
CA ILE A 442 -20.88 19.72 30.15
C ILE A 442 -20.27 18.39 30.49
N VAL A 443 -19.13 18.09 29.85
CA VAL A 443 -18.30 16.94 30.23
C VAL A 443 -17.77 17.24 31.62
N PRO A 444 -18.15 16.52 32.66
CA PRO A 444 -17.45 16.64 33.95
C PRO A 444 -15.99 16.28 33.66
N PRO A 445 -15.03 17.11 34.06
CA PRO A 445 -13.62 16.92 33.72
C PRO A 445 -13.03 15.56 34.13
N ASN A 446 -13.76 14.78 34.90
CA ASN A 446 -13.30 13.50 35.44
C ASN A 446 -13.95 12.28 34.83
N VAL A 447 -15.00 12.41 34.00
CA VAL A 447 -15.70 11.24 33.42
C VAL A 447 -15.04 10.75 32.16
N PHE A 448 -14.37 11.63 31.43
CA PHE A 448 -13.72 11.35 30.17
C PHE A 448 -12.25 11.80 30.18
N SER A 449 -11.58 11.62 31.31
CA SER A 449 -10.18 11.91 31.42
C SER A 449 -9.43 11.03 30.41
N THR A 450 -9.03 11.62 29.31
CA THR A 450 -8.12 11.04 28.33
C THR A 450 -6.76 10.66 28.92
N ALA A 451 -6.45 11.16 30.11
CA ALA A 451 -5.26 10.81 30.87
C ALA A 451 -5.38 9.51 31.66
N SER A 452 -6.56 8.90 31.70
CA SER A 452 -6.70 7.61 32.36
C SER A 452 -6.14 6.52 31.48
N SER A 453 -4.94 6.09 31.81
CA SER A 453 -4.31 4.87 31.27
C SER A 453 -5.10 3.59 31.64
N THR A 454 -6.23 3.75 32.33
CA THR A 454 -7.11 2.67 32.76
C THR A 454 -8.45 2.78 32.06
N PHE A 455 -8.44 2.42 30.81
CA PHE A 455 -9.62 2.23 29.97
C PHE A 455 -10.74 1.45 30.68
N PRO A 456 -10.53 0.42 31.48
CA PRO A 456 -11.61 -0.31 32.16
C PRO A 456 -12.39 0.51 33.18
N LEU A 457 -11.93 1.65 33.63
CA LEU A 457 -12.66 2.43 34.64
C LEU A 457 -14.01 2.96 34.14
N ALA A 458 -14.13 3.24 32.85
CA ALA A 458 -15.41 3.62 32.25
C ALA A 458 -16.40 2.44 32.19
N CYS A 459 -15.87 1.21 32.16
CA CYS A 459 -16.62 -0.03 32.05
C CYS A 459 -16.79 -0.77 33.39
N VAL A 460 -16.22 -0.26 34.46
CA VAL A 460 -16.41 -0.84 35.81
C VAL A 460 -17.75 -0.38 36.34
N PRO A 461 -18.68 -1.29 36.64
CA PRO A 461 -19.93 -0.93 37.34
C PRO A 461 -19.56 -0.17 38.62
N PRO A 462 -20.28 0.89 38.97
CA PRO A 462 -20.12 1.52 40.27
C PRO A 462 -20.34 0.48 41.37
N ALA A 463 -19.60 0.60 42.46
CA ALA A 463 -19.58 -0.40 43.55
C ALA A 463 -20.94 -0.69 44.17
N ASN A 464 -21.95 0.11 43.90
CA ASN A 464 -23.32 -0.06 44.33
C ASN A 464 -24.26 -0.64 43.24
N GLY A 465 -23.73 -1.07 42.11
CA GLY A 465 -24.54 -1.65 41.02
C GLY A 465 -25.48 -0.66 40.32
N ILE A 466 -25.51 0.57 40.72
CA ILE A 466 -26.33 1.63 40.15
C ILE A 466 -25.37 2.61 39.50
N LEU A 467 -25.43 2.75 38.17
CA LEU A 467 -24.76 3.85 37.49
C LEU A 467 -25.32 5.16 38.07
N ASN A 468 -24.50 5.83 38.90
CA ASN A 468 -24.90 7.04 39.54
C ASN A 468 -25.34 8.08 38.52
N ALA A 469 -26.62 8.28 38.56
CA ALA A 469 -27.35 9.44 38.16
C ALA A 469 -26.76 10.17 36.94
N THR A 470 -27.19 9.75 35.81
CA THR A 470 -27.55 10.52 34.63
C THR A 470 -26.90 10.14 33.32
N PRO A 471 -26.38 8.97 33.04
CA PRO A 471 -26.39 8.55 31.67
C PRO A 471 -27.86 8.35 31.28
N ILE A 472 -28.37 9.20 30.43
CA ILE A 472 -29.65 8.91 29.79
C ILE A 472 -29.33 7.84 28.75
N HIS A 473 -29.57 6.63 29.16
CA HIS A 473 -29.62 5.57 28.18
C HIS A 473 -30.89 5.79 27.35
N SER A 474 -30.71 6.07 26.04
CA SER A 474 -31.90 6.12 25.20
C SER A 474 -32.53 4.72 25.16
N ALA A 475 -33.84 4.65 25.09
CA ALA A 475 -34.57 3.38 24.99
C ALA A 475 -34.15 2.57 23.71
N SER A 476 -33.53 3.21 22.77
CA SER A 476 -32.96 2.65 21.56
C SER A 476 -31.46 2.41 21.62
N SER A 477 -30.79 2.78 22.70
CA SER A 477 -29.37 2.54 22.87
C SER A 477 -29.10 1.07 23.13
N GLY A 478 -27.96 0.56 22.63
CA GLY A 478 -27.51 -0.78 22.88
C GLY A 478 -27.20 -1.09 24.33
N ALA A 479 -26.56 -2.19 24.59
CA ALA A 479 -26.10 -2.59 25.90
C ALA A 479 -25.05 -1.61 26.45
N ASP A 480 -24.97 -1.55 27.80
CA ASP A 480 -23.93 -0.78 28.47
C ASP A 480 -22.55 -1.40 28.28
N ILE A 481 -22.51 -2.74 28.31
CA ILE A 481 -21.31 -3.50 27.99
C ILE A 481 -21.68 -4.57 26.96
N LEU A 482 -20.89 -4.67 25.92
CA LEU A 482 -20.90 -5.77 24.93
C LEU A 482 -19.63 -6.59 25.09
N LEU A 483 -19.79 -7.89 25.27
CA LEU A 483 -18.71 -8.85 25.22
C LEU A 483 -18.84 -9.60 23.89
N ASN A 484 -17.90 -9.38 23.01
CA ASN A 484 -17.86 -10.00 21.69
C ASN A 484 -16.75 -11.04 21.66
N TYR A 485 -17.02 -12.16 21.03
CA TYR A 485 -16.04 -13.15 20.67
C TYR A 485 -16.19 -13.47 19.20
N ASP A 486 -15.16 -13.18 18.44
CA ASP A 486 -15.05 -13.42 17.02
C ASP A 486 -14.00 -14.50 16.79
N SER A 487 -14.35 -15.52 16.03
CA SER A 487 -13.40 -16.53 15.54
C SER A 487 -13.49 -16.62 14.04
N ASN A 488 -12.35 -16.44 13.41
CA ASN A 488 -12.19 -16.48 11.97
C ASN A 488 -11.28 -17.63 11.57
N PHE A 489 -11.62 -18.32 10.50
CA PHE A 489 -10.76 -19.30 9.87
C PHE A 489 -10.73 -19.05 8.37
N LEU A 490 -9.60 -18.62 7.88
CA LEU A 490 -9.34 -18.46 6.45
C LEU A 490 -8.36 -19.54 5.99
N LYS A 491 -8.64 -20.13 4.83
CA LYS A 491 -7.75 -21.09 4.18
C LYS A 491 -7.77 -20.87 2.69
N GLN A 492 -6.60 -20.90 2.09
CA GLN A 492 -6.48 -21.05 0.63
C GLN A 492 -5.52 -22.19 0.32
N GLN A 493 -5.88 -23.00 -0.64
CA GLN A 493 -5.02 -24.01 -1.23
C GLN A 493 -5.01 -23.82 -2.75
N ASP A 494 -3.84 -23.85 -3.34
CA ASP A 494 -3.60 -23.66 -4.76
C ASP A 494 -2.71 -24.79 -5.27
N ILE A 495 -3.15 -25.47 -6.28
CA ILE A 495 -2.40 -26.49 -7.01
C ILE A 495 -2.36 -26.08 -8.47
N THR A 496 -1.18 -25.82 -8.97
CA THR A 496 -0.97 -25.43 -10.37
C THR A 496 0.02 -26.40 -11.03
N ASN A 497 -0.37 -26.93 -12.18
CA ASN A 497 0.56 -27.67 -13.05
C ASN A 497 0.56 -27.06 -14.43
N MET A 498 1.73 -26.87 -15.02
CA MET A 498 1.90 -26.40 -16.37
C MET A 498 2.87 -27.31 -17.12
N ILE A 499 2.37 -27.88 -18.21
CA ILE A 499 3.21 -28.62 -19.17
C ILE A 499 3.35 -27.84 -20.47
N GLN A 500 4.54 -27.77 -21.00
CA GLN A 500 4.85 -26.99 -22.19
C GLN A 500 5.83 -27.75 -23.11
N ALA A 501 5.46 -27.88 -24.37
CA ALA A 501 6.37 -28.34 -25.42
C ALA A 501 7.01 -27.13 -26.11
N ARG A 502 8.33 -27.11 -26.19
CA ARG A 502 9.12 -26.08 -26.86
C ARG A 502 9.84 -26.70 -28.06
N VAL A 503 9.64 -26.13 -29.23
CA VAL A 503 10.21 -26.61 -30.48
C VAL A 503 11.07 -25.51 -31.11
N ASN A 504 12.35 -25.80 -31.29
CA ASN A 504 13.26 -24.99 -32.10
C ASN A 504 13.19 -25.52 -33.55
N ILE A 505 12.29 -24.96 -34.36
CA ILE A 505 12.06 -25.37 -35.74
C ILE A 505 13.34 -25.20 -36.57
N SER A 506 14.07 -24.14 -36.28
CA SER A 506 15.36 -23.82 -36.88
C SER A 506 16.14 -22.86 -35.98
N PRO A 507 17.43 -22.57 -36.26
CA PRO A 507 18.16 -21.52 -35.58
C PRO A 507 17.54 -20.13 -35.69
N LYS A 508 16.55 -19.97 -36.59
CA LYS A 508 15.85 -18.71 -36.86
C LYS A 508 14.39 -18.67 -36.37
N ALA A 509 13.84 -19.78 -35.95
CA ALA A 509 12.44 -19.85 -35.54
C ALA A 509 12.22 -20.95 -34.50
N GLY A 510 11.37 -20.64 -33.52
CA GLY A 510 10.90 -21.60 -32.53
C GLY A 510 9.52 -21.25 -32.06
N ALA A 511 8.84 -22.22 -31.51
CA ALA A 511 7.51 -22.06 -30.95
C ALA A 511 7.39 -22.87 -29.66
N TYR A 512 6.42 -22.52 -28.85
CA TYR A 512 6.00 -23.34 -27.73
C TYR A 512 4.49 -23.36 -27.63
N PHE A 513 3.98 -24.45 -27.10
CA PHE A 513 2.59 -24.64 -26.75
C PHE A 513 2.52 -25.33 -25.40
N GLY A 514 1.65 -24.87 -24.53
CA GLY A 514 1.48 -25.38 -23.16
C GLY A 514 0.06 -25.33 -22.70
N TYR A 515 -0.20 -26.14 -21.71
CA TYR A 515 -1.44 -26.16 -20.95
C TYR A 515 -1.11 -25.99 -19.48
N LYS A 516 -1.83 -25.06 -18.80
CA LYS A 516 -1.74 -24.84 -17.36
C LYS A 516 -3.11 -25.08 -16.75
N TYR A 517 -3.12 -25.96 -15.78
CA TYR A 517 -4.29 -26.20 -14.93
C TYR A 517 -4.00 -25.68 -13.54
N ARG A 518 -4.97 -24.96 -12.99
CA ARG A 518 -4.90 -24.44 -11.63
C ARG A 518 -6.19 -24.74 -10.89
N ASN A 519 -6.09 -25.39 -9.72
CA ASN A 519 -7.19 -25.63 -8.81
C ASN A 519 -6.97 -24.81 -7.53
N ARG A 520 -7.96 -24.02 -7.16
CA ARG A 520 -7.97 -23.27 -5.90
C ARG A 520 -9.14 -23.68 -5.03
N ILE A 521 -8.86 -23.83 -3.76
CA ILE A 521 -9.86 -24.09 -2.73
C ILE A 521 -9.73 -22.98 -1.69
N ILE A 522 -10.80 -22.21 -1.51
CA ILE A 522 -10.87 -21.11 -0.55
C ILE A 522 -11.94 -21.46 0.46
N ALA A 523 -11.58 -21.45 1.74
CA ALA A 523 -12.50 -21.64 2.85
C ALA A 523 -12.49 -20.41 3.75
N ASP A 524 -13.70 -19.93 4.06
CA ASP A 524 -13.94 -18.81 4.97
C ASP A 524 -15.02 -19.21 5.96
N ASN A 525 -14.65 -19.32 7.23
CA ASN A 525 -15.58 -19.64 8.31
C ASN A 525 -15.51 -18.53 9.35
N PHE A 526 -16.63 -18.00 9.72
CA PHE A 526 -16.77 -16.95 10.71
C PHE A 526 -17.76 -17.37 11.79
N LEU A 527 -17.36 -17.21 13.05
CA LEU A 527 -18.24 -17.33 14.21
C LEU A 527 -18.19 -16.04 15.02
N ASN A 528 -19.31 -15.43 15.24
CA ASN A 528 -19.47 -14.32 16.16
C ASN A 528 -20.42 -14.73 17.27
N SER A 529 -20.04 -14.53 18.52
CA SER A 529 -20.93 -14.63 19.67
C SER A 529 -20.88 -13.32 20.47
N MET A 530 -22.03 -12.89 20.94
CA MET A 530 -22.20 -11.63 21.63
C MET A 530 -22.98 -11.83 22.92
N SER A 531 -22.50 -11.26 24.02
CA SER A 531 -23.21 -11.10 25.26
C SER A 531 -23.37 -9.62 25.58
N ALA A 532 -24.58 -9.21 25.90
CA ALA A 532 -24.91 -7.83 26.25
C ALA A 532 -25.24 -7.73 27.74
N ILE A 533 -24.67 -6.75 28.42
CA ILE A 533 -24.96 -6.47 29.85
C ILE A 533 -25.66 -5.14 29.91
N TYR A 534 -26.80 -5.12 30.56
CA TYR A 534 -27.61 -3.94 30.84
C TYR A 534 -27.65 -3.66 32.33
N TYR A 535 -27.31 -2.46 32.72
CA TYR A 535 -27.47 -2.03 34.09
C TYR A 535 -28.89 -1.44 34.30
N PRO A 536 -29.56 -1.76 35.39
CA PRO A 536 -30.92 -1.35 35.55
C PRO A 536 -31.04 0.17 35.64
N THR A 537 -31.87 0.70 34.78
CA THR A 537 -32.48 2.01 34.91
C THR A 537 -33.98 1.82 34.80
N ASN A 538 -34.78 2.82 35.18
CA ASN A 538 -36.24 2.76 35.11
C ASN A 538 -36.83 2.66 33.70
N ALA A 539 -36.00 2.48 32.68
CA ALA A 539 -36.43 2.39 31.28
C ALA A 539 -36.17 1.00 30.68
N ALA A 540 -37.10 0.55 29.86
CA ALA A 540 -36.97 -0.66 29.04
C ALA A 540 -35.79 -0.54 28.10
N ARG A 541 -34.97 -1.60 27.99
CA ARG A 541 -33.78 -1.58 27.19
C ARG A 541 -33.61 -2.80 26.29
N GLY A 542 -33.38 -2.51 25.03
CA GLY A 542 -32.93 -3.47 24.06
C GLY A 542 -33.69 -4.81 24.11
N SER A 543 -32.97 -5.90 23.95
CA SER A 543 -33.52 -7.25 23.99
C SER A 543 -34.04 -7.69 25.34
N CYS A 544 -33.66 -7.00 26.43
CA CYS A 544 -34.06 -7.33 27.79
C CYS A 544 -35.02 -6.28 28.40
N ALA A 545 -35.84 -5.64 27.59
CA ALA A 545 -36.88 -4.76 28.04
C ALA A 545 -37.85 -5.49 29.00
N LEU A 546 -38.11 -4.90 30.17
CA LEU A 546 -39.03 -5.48 31.17
C LEU A 546 -40.44 -5.67 30.57
N LEU A 547 -40.96 -6.85 30.72
CA LEU A 547 -42.35 -7.19 30.33
C LEU A 547 -43.37 -6.63 31.35
N ALA A 548 -42.98 -6.53 32.61
CA ALA A 548 -43.77 -5.98 33.69
C ALA A 548 -42.88 -5.47 34.85
N GLN A 549 -43.41 -4.62 35.73
CA GLN A 549 -42.77 -4.25 37.00
C GLN A 549 -43.15 -5.23 38.10
N PRO A 550 -42.35 -5.49 39.13
CA PRO A 550 -40.97 -5.00 39.33
C PRO A 550 -39.89 -5.77 38.55
N LEU A 551 -38.63 -5.32 38.69
CA LEU A 551 -37.47 -6.03 38.10
C LEU A 551 -37.21 -7.33 38.86
N ILE A 552 -37.76 -8.41 38.34
CA ILE A 552 -37.52 -9.79 38.77
C ILE A 552 -37.30 -10.67 37.56
N GLN A 553 -36.65 -11.81 37.75
CA GLN A 553 -36.37 -12.75 36.62
C GLN A 553 -37.61 -13.11 35.81
N ALA A 554 -38.75 -13.28 36.45
CA ALA A 554 -40.02 -13.69 35.83
C ALA A 554 -40.56 -12.62 34.84
N ASN A 555 -40.17 -11.36 35.00
CA ASN A 555 -40.61 -10.24 34.19
C ASN A 555 -39.63 -9.86 33.07
N LEU A 556 -38.61 -10.68 32.88
CA LEU A 556 -37.65 -10.51 31.81
C LEU A 556 -37.99 -11.38 30.58
N PRO A 557 -37.65 -10.91 29.36
CA PRO A 557 -37.76 -11.74 28.15
C PRO A 557 -36.91 -13.00 28.24
N ALA A 558 -37.29 -14.01 27.46
CA ALA A 558 -36.47 -15.21 27.32
C ALA A 558 -35.04 -14.90 26.88
N GLY A 559 -34.05 -15.55 27.47
CA GLY A 559 -32.62 -15.33 27.21
C GLY A 559 -31.98 -14.22 28.05
N CYS A 560 -32.77 -13.47 28.83
CA CYS A 560 -32.26 -12.44 29.73
C CYS A 560 -32.15 -13.02 31.16
N LEU A 561 -30.96 -12.85 31.77
CA LEU A 561 -30.67 -13.34 33.12
C LEU A 561 -30.39 -12.18 34.06
N LEU A 562 -31.14 -12.12 35.14
CA LEU A 562 -30.96 -11.11 36.19
C LEU A 562 -29.86 -11.58 37.16
N ASN A 563 -28.85 -10.75 37.36
CA ASN A 563 -27.90 -10.92 38.45
C ASN A 563 -28.51 -10.39 39.76
N PRO A 564 -28.76 -11.23 40.75
CA PRO A 564 -29.40 -10.79 42.00
C PRO A 564 -28.50 -9.96 42.91
N VAL A 565 -27.20 -9.90 42.63
CA VAL A 565 -26.23 -9.17 43.46
C VAL A 565 -26.17 -7.69 43.10
N ASP A 566 -26.10 -7.38 41.81
CA ASP A 566 -25.94 -6.01 41.33
C ASP A 566 -27.13 -5.53 40.48
N GLY A 567 -28.12 -6.38 40.26
CA GLY A 567 -29.27 -6.08 39.42
C GLY A 567 -29.01 -5.96 37.93
N SER A 568 -27.80 -6.28 37.45
CA SER A 568 -27.50 -6.27 36.02
C SER A 568 -28.25 -7.39 35.28
N ILE A 569 -28.53 -7.15 34.01
CA ILE A 569 -29.25 -8.10 33.16
C ILE A 569 -28.30 -8.51 32.05
N THR A 570 -28.03 -9.79 31.93
CA THR A 570 -27.18 -10.34 30.84
C THR A 570 -28.06 -11.00 29.82
N TYR A 571 -27.88 -10.67 28.59
CA TYR A 571 -28.42 -11.33 27.39
C TYR A 571 -27.29 -11.95 26.59
N SER A 572 -27.40 -13.23 26.30
CA SER A 572 -26.44 -13.92 25.41
C SER A 572 -27.16 -14.23 24.10
N ALA A 573 -26.74 -13.56 23.06
CA ALA A 573 -27.21 -13.87 21.72
C ALA A 573 -26.62 -15.23 21.29
N PRO A 574 -27.41 -16.12 20.69
CA PRO A 574 -26.85 -17.31 20.08
C PRO A 574 -25.79 -16.92 19.04
N GLY A 575 -24.67 -17.62 19.04
CA GLY A 575 -23.59 -17.36 18.09
C GLY A 575 -24.13 -17.46 16.65
N THR A 576 -23.86 -16.45 15.88
CA THR A 576 -24.11 -16.45 14.44
C THR A 576 -22.95 -17.09 13.74
N PHE A 577 -23.17 -18.25 13.15
CA PHE A 577 -22.24 -18.82 12.21
C PHE A 577 -22.53 -18.14 10.85
N GLY A 578 -21.54 -17.47 10.28
CA GLY A 578 -21.56 -17.26 8.85
C GLY A 578 -21.63 -18.65 8.18
N ALA A 579 -22.46 -18.80 7.16
CA ALA A 579 -22.41 -20.03 6.39
C ALA A 579 -20.97 -20.31 5.98
N PRO A 580 -20.41 -21.50 6.25
CA PRO A 580 -19.03 -21.80 5.88
C PRO A 580 -18.90 -21.65 4.37
N GLY A 581 -18.18 -20.62 3.96
CA GLY A 581 -17.89 -20.38 2.56
C GLY A 581 -16.82 -21.38 2.11
N LEU A 582 -17.16 -22.26 1.20
CA LEU A 582 -16.20 -23.14 0.54
C LEU A 582 -16.33 -22.95 -0.96
N THR A 583 -15.30 -22.37 -1.54
CA THR A 583 -15.27 -22.05 -2.97
C THR A 583 -14.20 -22.87 -3.67
N TYR A 584 -14.60 -23.58 -4.72
CA TYR A 584 -13.71 -24.33 -5.60
C TYR A 584 -13.61 -23.59 -6.92
N ILE A 585 -12.38 -23.37 -7.37
CA ILE A 585 -12.10 -22.66 -8.62
C ILE A 585 -11.11 -23.49 -9.44
N ASP A 586 -11.54 -23.91 -10.61
CA ASP A 586 -10.70 -24.59 -11.60
C ASP A 586 -10.43 -23.63 -12.77
N GLU A 587 -9.15 -23.37 -13.02
CA GLU A 587 -8.71 -22.51 -14.12
C GLU A 587 -7.96 -23.37 -15.15
N ASN A 588 -8.33 -23.21 -16.40
CA ASN A 588 -7.67 -23.84 -17.54
C ASN A 588 -7.05 -22.78 -18.43
N HIS A 589 -5.78 -22.93 -18.76
CA HIS A 589 -5.05 -22.00 -19.59
C HIS A 589 -4.45 -22.68 -20.80
N ALA A 590 -4.60 -22.07 -21.96
CA ALA A 590 -3.84 -22.38 -23.16
C ALA A 590 -2.74 -21.34 -23.32
N ILE A 591 -1.48 -21.81 -23.31
CA ILE A 591 -0.29 -20.95 -23.38
C ILE A 591 0.44 -21.26 -24.68
N PHE A 592 0.79 -20.26 -25.44
CA PHE A 592 1.53 -20.43 -26.68
C PHE A 592 2.45 -19.27 -26.98
N GLY A 593 3.48 -19.52 -27.74
CA GLY A 593 4.37 -18.47 -28.18
C GLY A 593 5.21 -18.88 -29.40
N LEU A 594 5.67 -17.85 -30.07
CA LEU A 594 6.45 -17.94 -31.30
C LEU A 594 7.59 -16.92 -31.26
N TRP A 595 8.74 -17.29 -31.68
CA TRP A 595 9.81 -16.35 -31.98
C TRP A 595 10.40 -16.62 -33.36
N ILE A 596 10.73 -15.57 -34.10
CA ILE A 596 11.28 -15.63 -35.46
C ILE A 596 12.43 -14.62 -35.57
N ARG A 597 13.53 -15.05 -36.19
CA ARG A 597 14.68 -14.22 -36.56
C ARG A 597 14.89 -14.27 -38.07
N PRO A 598 14.15 -13.46 -38.85
CA PRO A 598 14.29 -13.48 -40.30
C PRO A 598 15.70 -13.13 -40.75
N SER A 599 16.38 -12.26 -40.00
CA SER A 599 17.76 -11.86 -40.19
C SER A 599 18.53 -11.80 -38.88
N LYS A 600 19.84 -11.63 -38.91
CA LYS A 600 20.65 -11.42 -37.70
C LYS A 600 20.26 -10.17 -36.95
N ASN A 601 19.65 -9.21 -37.63
CA ASN A 601 19.35 -7.88 -37.15
C ASN A 601 17.90 -7.72 -36.75
N LEU A 602 17.02 -8.70 -36.97
CA LEU A 602 15.59 -8.59 -36.72
C LEU A 602 15.07 -9.81 -35.98
N ARG A 603 14.39 -9.58 -34.87
CA ARG A 603 13.73 -10.58 -34.06
C ARG A 603 12.30 -10.16 -33.76
N PHE A 604 11.36 -11.07 -33.97
CA PHE A 604 9.99 -11.00 -33.51
C PHE A 604 9.74 -12.05 -32.44
N SER A 605 8.95 -11.74 -31.43
CA SER A 605 8.38 -12.73 -30.53
C SER A 605 6.92 -12.36 -30.24
N ALA A 606 6.10 -13.38 -30.10
CA ALA A 606 4.70 -13.27 -29.72
C ALA A 606 4.39 -14.39 -28.72
N ASP A 607 3.67 -14.08 -27.67
CA ASP A 607 3.18 -15.05 -26.70
C ASP A 607 1.75 -14.70 -26.28
N GLY A 608 1.00 -15.73 -25.89
CA GLY A 608 -0.37 -15.61 -25.44
C GLY A 608 -0.72 -16.59 -24.32
N ASP A 609 -1.63 -16.16 -23.47
CA ASP A 609 -2.26 -16.95 -22.40
C ASP A 609 -3.77 -16.69 -22.49
N ILE A 610 -4.56 -17.77 -22.66
CA ILE A 610 -6.03 -17.72 -22.67
C ILE A 610 -6.52 -18.57 -21.50
N MET A 611 -7.22 -17.95 -20.58
CA MET A 611 -7.71 -18.56 -19.36
C MET A 611 -9.24 -18.63 -19.34
N SER A 612 -9.75 -19.75 -18.83
CA SER A 612 -11.15 -19.93 -18.47
C SER A 612 -11.26 -20.60 -17.11
N ALA A 613 -12.09 -20.03 -16.24
CA ALA A 613 -12.40 -20.55 -14.90
C ALA A 613 -13.86 -20.99 -14.83
N ASN A 614 -14.14 -21.97 -13.95
CA ASN A 614 -15.50 -22.44 -13.69
C ASN A 614 -16.24 -21.57 -12.67
N ASN A 615 -15.51 -20.85 -11.83
CA ASN A 615 -16.04 -20.07 -10.72
C ASN A 615 -15.08 -18.95 -10.32
N THR A 616 -15.56 -18.00 -9.49
CA THR A 616 -14.76 -16.92 -8.90
C THR A 616 -15.06 -16.76 -7.42
N PHE A 617 -14.08 -16.27 -6.67
CA PHE A 617 -14.28 -15.96 -5.25
C PHE A 617 -14.85 -14.55 -5.04
N THR A 618 -14.46 -13.60 -5.87
CA THR A 618 -14.93 -12.21 -5.81
C THR A 618 -15.61 -11.83 -7.11
N GLN A 619 -16.52 -10.87 -7.04
CA GLN A 619 -17.24 -10.36 -8.22
C GLN A 619 -16.33 -9.73 -9.26
N ILE A 620 -15.16 -9.21 -8.85
CA ILE A 620 -14.17 -8.60 -9.75
C ILE A 620 -13.12 -9.60 -10.27
N SER A 621 -13.16 -10.86 -9.81
CA SER A 621 -12.26 -11.90 -10.31
C SER A 621 -12.72 -12.39 -11.68
N PRO A 622 -11.82 -12.58 -12.65
CA PRO A 622 -12.20 -12.98 -14.00
C PRO A 622 -12.65 -14.45 -14.07
N LEU A 623 -13.70 -14.71 -14.81
CA LEU A 623 -14.06 -16.04 -15.31
C LEU A 623 -13.31 -16.38 -16.59
N THR A 624 -13.00 -15.37 -17.41
CA THR A 624 -12.16 -15.53 -18.60
C THR A 624 -11.15 -14.40 -18.68
N SER A 625 -9.96 -14.71 -19.17
CA SER A 625 -8.89 -13.74 -19.38
C SER A 625 -8.07 -14.11 -20.62
N GLN A 626 -7.62 -13.10 -21.33
CA GLN A 626 -6.75 -13.24 -22.50
C GLN A 626 -5.60 -12.25 -22.36
N GLN A 627 -4.39 -12.75 -22.60
CA GLN A 627 -3.20 -11.91 -22.61
C GLN A 627 -2.36 -12.24 -23.85
N PHE A 628 -1.96 -11.21 -24.59
CA PHE A 628 -1.08 -11.32 -25.73
C PHE A 628 0.05 -10.31 -25.61
N ASN A 629 1.27 -10.77 -25.85
CA ASN A 629 2.46 -9.93 -25.85
C ASN A 629 3.18 -10.09 -27.19
N PHE A 630 3.53 -8.96 -27.80
CA PHE A 630 4.29 -8.90 -29.03
C PHE A 630 5.54 -8.05 -28.82
N GLN A 631 6.67 -8.53 -29.28
CA GLN A 631 7.92 -7.79 -29.19
C GLN A 631 8.68 -7.84 -30.50
N VAL A 632 9.19 -6.70 -30.89
CA VAL A 632 10.05 -6.53 -32.07
C VAL A 632 11.36 -5.91 -31.63
N ASN A 633 12.48 -6.51 -32.04
CA ASN A 633 13.80 -5.94 -31.87
C ASN A 633 14.49 -5.88 -33.22
N TYR A 634 14.88 -4.69 -33.65
CA TYR A 634 15.53 -4.41 -34.91
C TYR A 634 16.83 -3.66 -34.69
N LYS A 635 17.94 -4.26 -35.06
CA LYS A 635 19.29 -3.68 -34.93
C LYS A 635 20.02 -3.78 -36.29
N PRO A 636 19.70 -2.90 -37.26
CA PRO A 636 20.29 -2.96 -38.60
C PRO A 636 21.78 -2.66 -38.60
N SER A 637 22.27 -1.91 -37.62
CA SER A 637 23.67 -1.50 -37.53
C SER A 637 24.13 -1.44 -36.07
N THR A 638 25.40 -1.24 -35.83
CA THR A 638 25.95 -1.05 -34.47
C THR A 638 25.52 0.25 -33.84
N TRP A 639 25.17 1.25 -34.63
CA TRP A 639 24.82 2.60 -34.19
C TRP A 639 23.30 2.83 -34.04
N PHE A 640 22.45 1.89 -34.50
CA PHE A 640 21.00 2.04 -34.43
C PHE A 640 20.33 0.77 -33.92
N SER A 641 19.43 0.91 -32.95
CA SER A 641 18.51 -0.14 -32.52
C SER A 641 17.11 0.42 -32.30
N LEU A 642 16.12 -0.37 -32.65
CA LEU A 642 14.70 -0.09 -32.46
C LEU A 642 14.08 -1.28 -31.73
N SER A 643 13.29 -1.02 -30.70
CA SER A 643 12.46 -2.01 -30.04
C SER A 643 11.01 -1.53 -29.96
N GLY A 644 10.09 -2.46 -30.19
CA GLY A 644 8.66 -2.23 -30.02
C GLY A 644 8.07 -3.35 -29.18
N ASN A 645 7.13 -3.03 -28.35
CA ASN A 645 6.35 -3.97 -27.56
C ASN A 645 4.88 -3.59 -27.56
N VAL A 646 4.03 -4.61 -27.62
CA VAL A 646 2.58 -4.50 -27.44
C VAL A 646 2.18 -5.55 -26.43
N SER A 647 1.47 -5.15 -25.40
CA SER A 647 0.88 -6.04 -24.41
C SER A 647 -0.61 -5.73 -24.32
N LEU A 648 -1.43 -6.74 -24.62
CA LEU A 648 -2.89 -6.66 -24.60
C LEU A 648 -3.39 -7.62 -23.54
N TRP A 649 -4.15 -7.11 -22.61
CA TRP A 649 -4.79 -7.92 -21.58
C TRP A 649 -6.25 -7.54 -21.45
N SER A 650 -7.11 -8.53 -21.48
CA SER A 650 -8.53 -8.37 -21.21
C SER A 650 -9.04 -9.48 -20.29
N SER A 651 -9.99 -9.15 -19.45
CA SER A 651 -10.65 -10.09 -18.57
C SER A 651 -12.10 -9.73 -18.37
N GLN A 652 -12.92 -10.74 -18.10
CA GLN A 652 -14.34 -10.53 -17.86
C GLN A 652 -14.93 -11.52 -16.86
N ASN A 653 -15.91 -11.03 -16.14
CA ASN A 653 -16.82 -11.82 -15.30
C ASN A 653 -18.27 -11.43 -15.62
N PRO A 654 -18.97 -12.19 -16.47
CA PRO A 654 -20.34 -11.86 -16.84
C PRO A 654 -21.35 -11.85 -15.69
N ALA A 655 -21.05 -12.56 -14.59
CA ALA A 655 -21.95 -12.62 -13.44
C ALA A 655 -22.06 -11.28 -12.69
N SER A 656 -21.05 -10.44 -12.78
CA SER A 656 -20.97 -9.11 -12.15
C SER A 656 -20.86 -7.97 -13.16
N ASP A 657 -21.04 -8.29 -14.45
CA ASP A 657 -20.77 -7.36 -15.55
C ASP A 657 -19.39 -6.66 -15.44
N ASN A 658 -18.41 -7.44 -14.94
CA ASN A 658 -17.05 -6.96 -14.80
C ASN A 658 -16.30 -7.17 -16.11
N HIS A 659 -15.82 -6.07 -16.65
CA HIS A 659 -14.95 -6.04 -17.83
C HIS A 659 -13.71 -5.20 -17.51
N MET A 660 -12.55 -5.75 -17.75
CA MET A 660 -11.29 -5.04 -17.58
C MET A 660 -10.40 -5.23 -18.80
N HIS A 661 -9.74 -4.18 -19.23
CA HIS A 661 -8.65 -4.30 -20.18
C HIS A 661 -7.47 -3.39 -19.78
N SER A 662 -6.31 -3.80 -20.19
CA SER A 662 -5.08 -3.04 -20.00
C SER A 662 -4.18 -3.27 -21.20
N ASP A 663 -4.14 -2.29 -22.08
CA ASP A 663 -3.37 -2.33 -23.31
C ASP A 663 -2.17 -1.40 -23.21
N SER A 664 -1.00 -1.92 -23.55
CA SER A 664 0.25 -1.17 -23.51
C SER A 664 0.97 -1.26 -24.85
N TYR A 665 1.34 -0.13 -25.39
CA TYR A 665 2.06 0.00 -26.65
C TYR A 665 3.33 0.80 -26.42
N GLY A 666 4.49 0.22 -26.71
CA GLY A 666 5.78 0.88 -26.50
C GLY A 666 6.65 0.82 -27.77
N ILE A 667 7.31 1.91 -28.04
CA ILE A 667 8.36 1.97 -29.05
C ILE A 667 9.55 2.75 -28.52
N SER A 668 10.75 2.22 -28.70
CA SER A 668 11.97 2.93 -28.31
C SER A 668 13.05 2.76 -29.36
N ALA A 669 13.84 3.81 -29.56
CA ALA A 669 14.97 3.80 -30.47
C ALA A 669 16.22 4.32 -29.76
N GLN A 670 17.35 3.74 -30.12
CA GLN A 670 18.66 4.17 -29.63
C GLN A 670 19.59 4.42 -30.83
N PHE A 671 20.24 5.57 -30.81
CA PHE A 671 21.21 6.00 -31.80
C PHE A 671 22.57 6.22 -31.14
N VAL A 672 23.57 5.52 -31.56
CA VAL A 672 24.97 5.62 -31.09
C VAL A 672 25.89 5.74 -32.28
N PRO A 673 25.80 6.83 -33.07
CA PRO A 673 26.57 6.97 -34.33
C PRO A 673 28.06 7.02 -34.09
N SER A 674 28.48 7.35 -32.89
CA SER A 674 29.89 7.32 -32.45
C SER A 674 29.95 7.10 -30.94
N GLU A 675 31.11 6.75 -30.39
CA GLU A 675 31.36 6.66 -28.97
C GLU A 675 31.09 7.98 -28.22
N LYS A 676 31.00 9.09 -28.96
CA LYS A 676 30.80 10.43 -28.42
C LYS A 676 29.35 10.85 -28.35
N LEU A 677 28.45 10.19 -29.03
CA LEU A 677 27.04 10.59 -29.08
C LEU A 677 26.13 9.40 -28.90
N ASN A 678 25.29 9.46 -27.88
CA ASN A 678 24.20 8.52 -27.61
C ASN A 678 22.90 9.31 -27.47
N ILE A 679 21.87 8.89 -28.22
CA ILE A 679 20.53 9.43 -28.16
C ILE A 679 19.58 8.26 -27.98
N SER A 680 18.71 8.35 -26.99
CA SER A 680 17.61 7.41 -26.79
C SER A 680 16.28 8.18 -26.76
N LEU A 681 15.30 7.62 -27.39
CA LEU A 681 13.94 8.17 -27.42
C LEU A 681 12.94 7.01 -27.31
N GLY A 682 11.80 7.29 -26.70
CA GLY A 682 10.74 6.32 -26.59
C GLY A 682 9.38 6.95 -26.36
N TYR A 683 8.38 6.18 -26.71
CA TYR A 683 7.00 6.51 -26.50
C TYR A 683 6.28 5.27 -25.96
N ASN A 684 5.49 5.45 -24.91
CA ASN A 684 4.58 4.44 -24.38
C ASN A 684 3.17 5.01 -24.27
N PHE A 685 2.22 4.21 -24.69
CA PHE A 685 0.79 4.45 -24.49
C PHE A 685 0.22 3.30 -23.68
N ASN A 686 -0.49 3.61 -22.61
CA ASN A 686 -1.22 2.67 -21.78
C ASN A 686 -2.70 3.06 -21.79
N ASP A 687 -3.56 2.11 -22.10
CA ASP A 687 -5.01 2.23 -22.04
C ASP A 687 -5.52 1.23 -21.01
N ILE A 688 -6.15 1.75 -19.96
CA ILE A 688 -6.68 0.94 -18.86
C ILE A 688 -8.15 1.28 -18.71
N SER A 689 -9.00 0.27 -18.75
CA SER A 689 -10.39 0.43 -18.37
C SER A 689 -10.87 -0.71 -17.48
N SER A 690 -11.81 -0.38 -16.62
CA SER A 690 -12.47 -1.31 -15.72
C SER A 690 -13.93 -0.90 -15.60
N GLN A 691 -14.80 -1.88 -15.66
CA GLN A 691 -16.24 -1.71 -15.42
C GLN A 691 -16.70 -2.81 -14.49
N VAL A 692 -17.49 -2.48 -13.50
CA VAL A 692 -18.09 -3.43 -12.58
C VAL A 692 -19.48 -2.96 -12.15
N LEU A 693 -20.39 -3.91 -12.00
CA LEU A 693 -21.71 -3.67 -11.43
C LEU A 693 -21.58 -3.67 -9.91
N ILE A 694 -21.96 -2.56 -9.28
CA ILE A 694 -21.96 -2.42 -7.82
C ILE A 694 -23.37 -2.37 -7.28
N CYS A 695 -23.56 -2.93 -6.08
CA CYS A 695 -24.80 -2.89 -5.32
C CYS A 695 -24.64 -2.01 -4.09
N PHE A 696 -25.55 -1.08 -3.85
CA PHE A 696 -25.49 -0.18 -2.71
C PHE A 696 -26.89 0.14 -2.15
N VAL A 697 -26.93 0.64 -0.93
CA VAL A 697 -28.17 1.09 -0.31
C VAL A 697 -28.54 2.47 -0.88
N ALA A 698 -29.70 2.54 -1.53
CA ALA A 698 -30.22 3.85 -1.90
C ALA A 698 -30.85 4.54 -0.69
N THR A 699 -30.32 5.66 -0.27
CA THR A 699 -30.98 6.55 0.69
C THR A 699 -31.96 7.45 -0.07
N GLY A 700 -33.25 7.11 -0.02
CA GLY A 700 -34.27 7.81 -0.77
C GLY A 700 -34.86 7.01 -1.93
N SER A 701 -35.95 7.46 -2.48
CA SER A 701 -36.53 6.88 -3.70
C SER A 701 -35.74 7.38 -4.92
N LEU A 702 -34.89 6.50 -5.45
CA LEU A 702 -34.22 6.70 -6.73
C LEU A 702 -35.04 5.99 -7.82
N PRO A 703 -35.97 6.69 -8.49
CA PRO A 703 -36.77 6.09 -9.52
C PRO A 703 -35.88 5.71 -10.72
N GLY A 704 -35.90 4.46 -11.09
CA GLY A 704 -35.31 3.98 -12.33
C GLY A 704 -34.07 3.14 -12.23
N LEU A 705 -33.44 2.97 -11.04
CA LEU A 705 -32.36 2.02 -10.88
C LEU A 705 -32.87 0.60 -10.66
N PRO A 706 -32.34 -0.40 -11.36
CA PRO A 706 -32.70 -1.78 -11.15
C PRO A 706 -32.28 -2.27 -9.77
N GLY A 707 -33.03 -3.17 -9.18
CA GLY A 707 -32.68 -3.84 -7.93
C GLY A 707 -31.50 -4.80 -8.09
N CYS A 708 -30.72 -4.99 -7.04
CA CYS A 708 -29.65 -5.97 -7.03
C CYS A 708 -30.19 -7.40 -7.02
N PRO A 709 -29.64 -8.31 -7.84
CA PRO A 709 -30.06 -9.71 -7.85
C PRO A 709 -29.90 -10.36 -6.49
N GLY A 710 -30.97 -10.94 -5.94
CA GLY A 710 -30.94 -11.72 -4.70
C GLY A 710 -30.82 -10.90 -3.41
N VAL A 711 -30.75 -9.57 -3.45
CA VAL A 711 -30.63 -8.72 -2.26
C VAL A 711 -31.68 -7.62 -2.28
N PRO A 712 -32.84 -7.82 -1.64
CA PRO A 712 -33.90 -6.82 -1.57
C PRO A 712 -33.44 -5.54 -0.89
N GLY A 713 -33.83 -4.39 -1.44
CA GLY A 713 -33.53 -3.07 -0.85
C GLY A 713 -32.20 -2.47 -1.27
N LEU A 714 -31.41 -3.15 -2.11
CA LEU A 714 -30.25 -2.58 -2.76
C LEU A 714 -30.57 -2.26 -4.22
N VAL A 715 -29.96 -1.23 -4.73
CA VAL A 715 -29.97 -0.85 -6.14
C VAL A 715 -28.61 -1.13 -6.77
N GLN A 716 -28.57 -1.34 -8.08
CA GLN A 716 -27.33 -1.62 -8.79
C GLN A 716 -27.03 -0.52 -9.81
N GLU A 717 -25.73 -0.23 -9.97
CA GLU A 717 -25.22 0.70 -10.96
C GLU A 717 -23.86 0.22 -11.51
N LEU A 718 -23.58 0.55 -12.76
CA LEU A 718 -22.28 0.33 -13.37
C LEU A 718 -21.29 1.39 -12.91
N SER A 719 -20.13 0.93 -12.47
CA SER A 719 -18.96 1.77 -12.12
C SER A 719 -17.87 1.63 -13.18
N PRO A 720 -17.87 2.44 -14.24
CA PRO A 720 -16.79 2.44 -15.21
C PRO A 720 -15.66 3.36 -14.77
N TYR A 721 -14.44 2.89 -15.01
CA TYR A 721 -13.20 3.65 -14.88
C TYR A 721 -12.38 3.50 -16.15
N SER A 722 -11.82 4.59 -16.65
CA SER A 722 -10.85 4.53 -17.75
C SER A 722 -9.72 5.53 -17.55
N SER A 723 -8.53 5.15 -17.95
CA SER A 723 -7.35 6.00 -17.89
C SER A 723 -6.42 5.73 -19.06
N ASN A 724 -6.10 6.76 -19.82
CA ASN A 724 -5.16 6.74 -20.91
C ASN A 724 -3.91 7.52 -20.53
N VAL A 725 -2.75 6.86 -20.56
CA VAL A 725 -1.47 7.49 -20.20
C VAL A 725 -0.53 7.44 -21.38
N ASN A 726 -0.10 8.61 -21.82
CA ASN A 726 0.95 8.76 -22.82
C ASN A 726 2.24 9.19 -22.14
N THR A 727 3.34 8.52 -22.44
CA THR A 727 4.67 8.86 -21.91
C THR A 727 5.66 8.97 -23.06
N VAL A 728 6.37 10.08 -23.12
CA VAL A 728 7.45 10.32 -24.09
C VAL A 728 8.73 10.59 -23.33
N PHE A 729 9.81 9.95 -23.71
CA PHE A 729 11.13 10.33 -23.21
C PHE A 729 12.12 10.55 -24.36
N ILE A 730 13.01 11.49 -24.15
CA ILE A 730 14.18 11.70 -24.98
C ILE A 730 15.37 11.97 -24.08
N ASN A 731 16.49 11.29 -24.33
CA ASN A 731 17.72 11.48 -23.59
C ASN A 731 18.87 11.53 -24.56
N PHE A 732 19.83 12.42 -24.35
CA PHE A 732 21.06 12.44 -25.12
C PHE A 732 22.28 12.65 -24.21
N SER A 733 23.39 12.08 -24.65
CA SER A 733 24.71 12.31 -24.07
C SER A 733 25.69 12.54 -25.20
N TRP A 734 26.36 13.69 -25.20
CA TRP A 734 27.31 14.09 -26.24
C TRP A 734 28.63 14.55 -25.62
N THR A 735 29.72 13.96 -26.07
CA THR A 735 31.09 14.28 -25.65
C THR A 735 31.85 14.97 -26.81
N PRO A 736 31.58 16.30 -27.06
CA PRO A 736 32.19 17.00 -28.18
C PRO A 736 33.72 17.02 -28.11
N ILE A 737 34.23 17.18 -26.91
CA ILE A 737 35.68 17.10 -26.62
C ILE A 737 35.92 16.14 -25.46
N ARG A 738 37.11 15.54 -25.37
CA ARG A 738 37.48 14.50 -24.39
C ARG A 738 37.21 14.89 -22.90
N ARG A 739 37.16 16.18 -22.62
CA ARG A 739 36.98 16.71 -21.25
C ARG A 739 35.55 17.18 -20.93
N MET A 740 34.65 17.21 -21.91
CA MET A 740 33.33 17.76 -21.73
C MET A 740 32.26 16.77 -22.20
N THR A 741 31.31 16.49 -21.34
CA THR A 741 30.11 15.75 -21.70
C THR A 741 28.88 16.60 -21.44
N LEU A 742 28.06 16.77 -22.46
CA LEU A 742 26.75 17.39 -22.37
C LEU A 742 25.70 16.30 -22.26
N ARG A 743 24.76 16.46 -21.34
CA ARG A 743 23.64 15.57 -21.12
C ARG A 743 22.36 16.38 -21.11
N GLY A 744 21.30 15.78 -21.60
CA GLY A 744 19.99 16.41 -21.52
C GLY A 744 18.90 15.50 -22.03
N GLY A 745 17.69 15.97 -21.83
CA GLY A 745 16.53 15.19 -22.20
C GLY A 745 15.25 15.80 -21.68
N ALA A 746 14.18 15.05 -21.88
CA ALA A 746 12.88 15.35 -21.28
C ALA A 746 12.09 14.07 -21.06
N ASN A 747 11.36 14.03 -19.96
CA ASN A 747 10.31 13.05 -19.69
C ASN A 747 8.98 13.81 -19.64
N LEU A 748 8.03 13.36 -20.44
CA LEU A 748 6.71 13.95 -20.56
C LEU A 748 5.69 12.86 -20.35
N ALA A 749 4.70 13.10 -19.48
CA ALA A 749 3.59 12.19 -19.31
C ALA A 749 2.27 12.97 -19.32
N THR A 750 1.27 12.41 -19.99
CA THR A 750 -0.10 12.93 -19.96
C THR A 750 -1.04 11.81 -19.58
N ALA A 751 -1.85 12.03 -18.55
CA ALA A 751 -2.92 11.13 -18.16
C ALA A 751 -4.26 11.77 -18.52
N ARG A 752 -5.16 10.97 -19.07
CA ARG A 752 -6.55 11.31 -19.34
C ARG A 752 -7.41 10.19 -18.81
N GLY A 753 -8.35 10.52 -17.96
CA GLY A 753 -9.20 9.52 -17.34
C GLY A 753 -10.64 9.97 -17.27
N ASN A 754 -11.54 9.00 -17.23
CA ASN A 754 -12.94 9.19 -16.90
C ASN A 754 -13.26 8.37 -15.67
N GLU A 755 -13.76 9.02 -14.65
CA GLU A 755 -14.29 8.40 -13.47
C GLU A 755 -15.76 8.78 -13.37
N LEU A 756 -16.65 7.79 -13.34
CA LEU A 756 -18.06 8.04 -13.13
C LEU A 756 -18.36 8.12 -11.64
N ASN A 757 -19.25 9.03 -11.31
CA ASN A 757 -19.78 9.17 -9.98
C ASN A 757 -20.53 7.90 -9.57
N LEU A 758 -20.10 7.29 -8.50
CA LEU A 758 -20.69 6.06 -7.95
C LEU A 758 -21.97 6.29 -7.16
N THR A 759 -22.37 7.53 -6.96
CA THR A 759 -23.54 7.86 -6.16
C THR A 759 -24.65 8.39 -7.04
N PRO A 760 -25.78 7.68 -7.10
CA PRO A 760 -26.94 8.10 -7.85
C PRO A 760 -27.68 9.29 -7.23
N GLU A 761 -27.27 9.74 -6.06
CA GLU A 761 -27.76 10.97 -5.48
C GLU A 761 -27.25 12.14 -6.29
N SER A 762 -28.11 12.66 -7.19
CA SER A 762 -27.78 13.76 -8.09
C SER A 762 -27.25 15.01 -7.36
N ALA A 763 -27.55 15.17 -6.08
CA ALA A 763 -27.00 16.21 -5.21
C ALA A 763 -25.54 15.97 -4.82
N ILE A 764 -25.08 14.72 -4.75
CA ILE A 764 -23.73 14.33 -4.40
C ILE A 764 -22.88 14.09 -5.67
N ALA A 765 -23.51 13.66 -6.75
CA ALA A 765 -22.87 13.41 -8.04
C ALA A 765 -22.09 14.62 -8.59
N THR A 766 -22.52 15.83 -8.24
CA THR A 766 -21.81 17.07 -8.60
C THR A 766 -20.60 17.37 -7.69
N GLN A 767 -20.39 16.56 -6.65
CA GLN A 767 -19.38 16.80 -5.61
C GLN A 767 -18.16 15.88 -5.72
N VAL A 768 -18.27 14.81 -6.46
CA VAL A 768 -17.14 13.89 -6.69
C VAL A 768 -16.23 14.48 -7.77
N PRO A 769 -14.92 14.50 -7.56
CA PRO A 769 -13.98 14.95 -8.57
C PRO A 769 -14.24 14.18 -9.88
N GLY A 770 -14.47 14.92 -10.96
CA GLY A 770 -14.60 14.33 -12.30
C GLY A 770 -13.27 13.77 -12.80
N PRO A 771 -13.15 13.53 -14.11
CA PRO A 771 -11.96 12.93 -14.67
C PRO A 771 -10.69 13.67 -14.27
N LEU A 772 -9.72 12.94 -13.74
CA LEU A 772 -8.42 13.47 -13.37
C LEU A 772 -7.52 13.52 -14.61
N ASN A 773 -7.40 14.71 -15.20
CA ASN A 773 -6.49 14.96 -16.32
C ASN A 773 -5.23 15.62 -15.80
N SER A 774 -4.08 14.99 -16.00
CA SER A 774 -2.82 15.55 -15.54
C SER A 774 -1.74 15.52 -16.61
N ASN A 775 -0.82 16.47 -16.50
CA ASN A 775 0.37 16.55 -17.34
C ASN A 775 1.61 16.68 -16.44
N TRP A 776 2.63 15.92 -16.77
CA TRP A 776 3.93 15.95 -16.16
C TRP A 776 5.00 16.35 -17.16
N TYR A 777 5.84 17.30 -16.80
CA TYR A 777 6.93 17.81 -17.62
C TYR A 777 8.22 17.80 -16.82
N GLN A 778 9.24 17.11 -17.34
CA GLN A 778 10.55 17.03 -16.70
C GLN A 778 11.66 17.14 -17.75
N PRO A 779 11.89 18.32 -18.34
CA PRO A 779 13.13 18.55 -19.08
C PRO A 779 14.30 18.72 -18.13
N PHE A 780 15.46 18.26 -18.56
CA PHE A 780 16.71 18.39 -17.81
C PHE A 780 17.88 18.59 -18.73
N GLY A 781 18.94 19.20 -18.20
CA GLY A 781 20.17 19.41 -18.91
C GLY A 781 21.37 19.55 -17.98
N GLY A 782 22.55 19.22 -18.49
CA GLY A 782 23.74 19.32 -17.67
C GLY A 782 25.04 19.23 -18.48
N ILE A 783 26.10 19.65 -17.82
CA ILE A 783 27.44 19.63 -18.32
C ILE A 783 28.37 19.03 -17.27
N ASP A 784 29.15 18.04 -17.67
CA ASP A 784 30.31 17.55 -16.95
C ASP A 784 31.58 18.05 -17.62
N TYR A 785 32.46 18.71 -16.84
CA TYR A 785 33.73 19.18 -17.34
C TYR A 785 34.90 18.67 -16.48
N GLN A 786 35.83 17.97 -17.11
CA GLN A 786 37.02 17.43 -16.46
C GLN A 786 38.15 18.46 -16.48
N PHE A 787 38.36 19.16 -15.35
CA PHE A 787 39.41 20.15 -15.18
C PHE A 787 40.78 19.50 -15.20
N SER A 788 40.90 18.34 -14.57
CA SER A 788 42.12 17.54 -14.53
C SER A 788 41.80 16.05 -14.53
N LYS A 789 42.80 15.18 -14.54
CA LYS A 789 42.60 13.73 -14.42
C LYS A 789 41.84 13.31 -13.16
N ARG A 790 41.89 14.14 -12.10
CA ARG A 790 41.28 13.84 -10.80
C ARG A 790 40.04 14.66 -10.48
N TRP A 791 39.86 15.79 -11.14
CA TRP A 791 38.81 16.75 -10.79
C TRP A 791 37.82 16.92 -11.94
N THR A 792 36.54 16.72 -11.65
CA THR A 792 35.40 16.93 -12.58
C THR A 792 34.38 17.83 -11.89
N GLY A 793 33.99 18.92 -12.55
CA GLY A 793 32.86 19.75 -12.16
C GLY A 793 31.65 19.33 -12.95
N ARG A 794 30.49 19.39 -12.30
CA ARG A 794 29.19 19.10 -12.90
C ARG A 794 28.22 20.22 -12.58
N ALA A 795 27.46 20.63 -13.57
CA ALA A 795 26.29 21.48 -13.40
C ALA A 795 25.09 20.80 -14.07
N MET A 796 24.03 20.62 -13.31
CA MET A 796 22.78 19.99 -13.77
C MET A 796 21.63 20.93 -13.47
N TRP A 797 20.70 20.99 -14.38
CA TRP A 797 19.41 21.66 -14.24
C TRP A 797 18.32 20.66 -14.52
N ASP A 798 17.34 20.59 -13.60
CA ASP A 798 16.13 19.79 -13.71
C ASP A 798 14.93 20.70 -13.52
N TYR A 799 13.95 20.58 -14.37
CA TYR A 799 12.65 21.22 -14.21
C TYR A 799 11.59 20.17 -13.96
N TYR A 800 10.73 20.44 -13.00
CA TYR A 800 9.58 19.63 -12.67
C TYR A 800 8.32 20.48 -12.81
N GLY A 801 7.42 20.09 -13.68
CA GLY A 801 6.12 20.73 -13.87
C GLY A 801 5.00 19.71 -13.74
N TYR A 802 4.04 20.00 -12.90
CA TYR A 802 2.80 19.23 -12.78
C TYR A 802 1.61 20.14 -12.96
N HIS A 803 0.72 19.76 -13.85
CA HIS A 803 -0.51 20.48 -14.13
C HIS A 803 -1.67 19.49 -14.17
N GLU A 804 -2.70 19.76 -13.37
CA GLU A 804 -3.91 18.99 -13.26
C GLU A 804 -5.12 19.82 -13.60
N ASN A 805 -5.99 19.28 -14.46
CA ASN A 805 -7.28 19.85 -14.79
C ASN A 805 -8.37 18.95 -14.19
N THR A 806 -9.01 19.41 -13.16
CA THR A 806 -10.21 18.80 -12.62
C THR A 806 -11.44 19.49 -13.22
N SER A 807 -12.34 18.72 -13.81
CA SER A 807 -13.54 19.25 -14.49
C SER A 807 -14.76 19.38 -13.58
N THR A 808 -14.58 19.43 -12.27
CA THR A 808 -15.68 19.45 -11.30
C THR A 808 -16.09 20.86 -10.90
N ALA A 809 -17.35 21.01 -10.50
CA ALA A 809 -17.88 22.20 -9.86
C ALA A 809 -17.17 22.55 -8.52
N TYR A 810 -16.29 21.68 -8.05
CA TYR A 810 -15.51 21.79 -6.80
C TYR A 810 -14.05 22.17 -7.01
N GLN A 811 -13.65 22.58 -8.18
CA GLN A 811 -12.28 23.08 -8.41
C GLN A 811 -11.85 24.15 -7.40
N ASP A 812 -12.82 24.92 -6.92
CA ASP A 812 -12.58 25.98 -5.94
C ASP A 812 -12.42 25.45 -4.50
N VAL A 813 -12.82 24.20 -4.24
CA VAL A 813 -12.81 23.57 -2.91
C VAL A 813 -11.58 22.69 -2.74
N LEU A 814 -11.07 22.13 -3.84
CA LEU A 814 -9.86 21.30 -3.82
C LEU A 814 -8.61 22.18 -3.82
N ALA A 815 -7.61 21.78 -3.06
CA ALA A 815 -6.31 22.43 -3.12
C ALA A 815 -5.75 22.37 -4.53
N GLN A 816 -5.27 23.50 -5.02
CA GLN A 816 -4.54 23.52 -6.29
C GLN A 816 -3.27 22.69 -6.13
N ARG A 817 -3.14 21.64 -6.95
CA ARG A 817 -2.00 20.73 -6.92
C ARG A 817 -0.93 21.06 -7.96
N ASN A 818 -1.15 22.06 -8.76
CA ASN A 818 -0.21 22.49 -9.79
C ASN A 818 1.07 23.08 -9.17
N PHE A 819 2.20 22.67 -9.67
CA PHE A 819 3.48 23.24 -9.27
C PHE A 819 4.48 23.29 -10.42
N GLN A 820 5.50 24.13 -10.24
CA GLN A 820 6.67 24.24 -11.08
C GLN A 820 7.91 24.34 -10.19
N GLY A 821 8.91 23.52 -10.48
CA GLY A 821 10.15 23.51 -9.73
C GLY A 821 11.35 23.57 -10.65
N ASN A 822 12.24 24.53 -10.44
CA ASN A 822 13.56 24.57 -11.06
C ASN A 822 14.60 24.17 -10.03
N LEU A 823 15.40 23.17 -10.35
CA LEU A 823 16.47 22.67 -9.52
C LEU A 823 17.79 22.81 -10.27
N VAL A 824 18.76 23.42 -9.62
CA VAL A 824 20.12 23.51 -10.15
C VAL A 824 21.06 22.83 -9.15
N MET A 825 21.78 21.81 -9.62
CA MET A 825 22.79 21.10 -8.84
C MET A 825 24.18 21.47 -9.37
N LEU A 826 25.02 22.02 -8.50
CA LEU A 826 26.44 22.23 -8.79
C LEU A 826 27.23 21.25 -7.93
N SER A 827 28.09 20.45 -8.56
CA SER A 827 28.91 19.49 -7.84
C SER A 827 30.35 19.43 -8.34
N VAL A 828 31.21 18.95 -7.48
CA VAL A 828 32.61 18.68 -7.78
C VAL A 828 32.93 17.26 -7.35
N ARG A 829 33.50 16.50 -8.28
CA ARG A 829 33.96 15.13 -8.06
C ARG A 829 35.48 15.10 -8.04
N TYR A 830 36.01 14.51 -7.02
CA TYR A 830 37.43 14.14 -6.89
C TYR A 830 37.58 12.63 -6.99
N ALA A 831 38.51 12.12 -7.79
CA ALA A 831 38.72 10.70 -7.96
C ALA A 831 40.21 10.37 -8.27
N PHE A 832 40.72 9.26 -7.71
CA PHE A 832 42.09 8.78 -7.95
C PHE A 832 42.16 7.26 -8.02
#